data_961dba680859c048c77658c97b312997
#
_entry.id   961dba680859c048c77658c97b312997
#
_cell.length_a   1.000
_cell.length_b   1.000
_cell.length_c   1.000
_cell.angle_alpha   90.00
_cell.angle_beta   90.00
_cell.angle_gamma   90.00
#
_symmetry.space_group_name_H-M   'P 1'
#
loop_
_entity.id
_entity.type
_entity.pdbx_description
1 polymer ?
#
loop_
_entity_poly.entity_id
_entity_poly.type
_entity_poly.pdbx_seq_one_letter_code
_entity_poly.pdbx_strand_id
1 'polypeptide(L)'
;MKRASKNFGIYLLIFMIVLGAAYLYRGMDNPASKKEIKFSQFVEQLDGKKYESLNITDRKLSGTKKNGNVEFAYAPSVVEISWVEEHYINSMLEKHQITLESDPPESSVNFFSLLPTIIMVVALIFLFYFMMSQGGNNKAFQFGKNRAKLYKDNGKSITFKDVAGLKEEKEELQEIVDFLRNPGKYSQLGARIPKGVLMVGNPGTGKTYISKATAGEAGVPFFTISGSDFVEMFVGVGASRVRDLFEQAKKNAPCIIFIDEIDAVGRKRGAGLGGGNDEREQTLNQLLVEMDGFDENAGIIILAATNRPDVLDPALLRPGRFDRQIVIGMPDVKAREEIFKVHTKNKPLAEDVSLEVLAKRTPGFSPADIENLVNEAALLTARRNGTKIRMDEIEEATTKVIAGPQKKSRVISEEERKLTAYHEAGHAVVMKSLPKSDPVHQITIIPRGMAGGFTMSLPEKDQFFETKGNMLNSIKHLLGGRVAEQLKLDDISTGASNDLERATQIARSMITEYGFSEKLGPVSFNSGGEVFLGKDFSTRQNYSETIASEIDMEIRSILEDSYAETIRILQEHDDALERVAQALLLVETLDGTQFEALYDGTVTPEELQAQVQAEEEEKEKRNAAEAEESARLEAERKAAEEARMEELKQSIMESEEEMTPAKEEILKALLKAGEAAEAMKTKEENSSREETHEIERNSECDSEEKDNETEEK
;
A
#
# COMPACT_ATOMS: atom_id res chain seq x y z
N MET A 1 11.09 1.98 -43.05
CA MET A 1 12.15 3.01 -43.13
C MET A 1 12.61 3.56 -41.74
N LYS A 2 11.98 3.28 -40.60
CA LYS A 2 12.37 3.84 -39.27
C LYS A 2 13.51 3.12 -38.53
N ARG A 3 13.99 1.96 -38.98
CA ARG A 3 15.13 1.24 -38.36
C ARG A 3 16.49 1.59 -38.95
N ALA A 4 16.55 2.04 -40.20
CA ALA A 4 17.81 2.39 -40.86
C ALA A 4 18.44 3.68 -40.34
N SER A 5 17.65 4.64 -39.84
CA SER A 5 18.15 5.93 -39.35
C SER A 5 18.83 5.85 -37.97
N LYS A 6 18.47 4.86 -37.16
CA LYS A 6 19.10 4.66 -35.81
C LYS A 6 20.54 4.17 -35.89
N ASN A 7 20.83 3.36 -36.90
CA ASN A 7 22.17 2.78 -37.04
C ASN A 7 23.14 3.75 -37.75
N PHE A 8 22.62 4.67 -38.57
CA PHE A 8 23.46 5.64 -39.28
C PHE A 8 24.22 6.57 -38.34
N GLY A 9 23.57 7.03 -37.25
CA GLY A 9 24.24 7.88 -36.23
C GLY A 9 25.38 7.16 -35.49
N ILE A 10 25.23 5.85 -35.25
CA ILE A 10 26.25 5.05 -34.58
C ILE A 10 27.43 4.81 -35.53
N TYR A 11 27.15 4.55 -36.81
CA TYR A 11 28.23 4.37 -37.82
C TYR A 11 28.99 5.68 -38.08
N LEU A 12 28.30 6.82 -38.08
CA LEU A 12 28.94 8.15 -38.20
C LEU A 12 29.84 8.44 -37.00
N LEU A 13 29.41 8.11 -35.76
CA LEU A 13 30.20 8.29 -34.56
C LEU A 13 31.47 7.39 -34.58
N ILE A 14 31.33 6.15 -34.97
CA ILE A 14 32.46 5.21 -35.13
C ILE A 14 33.43 5.71 -36.21
N PHE A 15 32.91 6.22 -37.32
CA PHE A 15 33.74 6.79 -38.41
C PHE A 15 34.50 8.03 -37.95
N MET A 16 33.89 8.90 -37.12
CA MET A 16 34.55 10.07 -36.55
C MET A 16 35.62 9.70 -35.51
N ILE A 17 35.39 8.68 -34.70
CA ILE A 17 36.39 8.16 -33.75
C ILE A 17 37.57 7.57 -34.50
N VAL A 18 37.34 6.81 -35.58
CA VAL A 18 38.39 6.23 -36.42
C VAL A 18 39.19 7.32 -37.14
N LEU A 19 38.54 8.36 -37.66
CA LEU A 19 39.18 9.52 -38.26
C LEU A 19 40.02 10.31 -37.25
N GLY A 20 39.52 10.53 -36.05
CA GLY A 20 40.24 11.17 -34.96
C GLY A 20 41.47 10.36 -34.52
N ALA A 21 41.35 9.04 -34.41
CA ALA A 21 42.45 8.16 -34.07
C ALA A 21 43.48 8.11 -35.19
N ALA A 22 43.09 8.09 -36.48
CA ALA A 22 44.00 8.15 -37.63
C ALA A 22 44.73 9.47 -37.72
N TYR A 23 44.06 10.61 -37.33
CA TYR A 23 44.71 11.93 -37.25
C TYR A 23 45.75 11.98 -36.13
N LEU A 24 45.43 11.46 -34.92
CA LEU A 24 46.38 11.35 -33.81
C LEU A 24 47.55 10.42 -34.18
N TYR A 25 47.32 9.33 -34.89
CA TYR A 25 48.37 8.40 -35.34
C TYR A 25 49.32 9.05 -36.35
N ARG A 26 48.82 9.90 -37.29
CA ARG A 26 49.57 10.62 -38.30
C ARG A 26 50.43 11.75 -37.71
N GLY A 27 50.04 12.29 -36.58
CA GLY A 27 50.82 13.31 -35.79
C GLY A 27 51.99 12.69 -35.03
N MET A 28 52.16 11.39 -35.01
CA MET A 28 53.22 10.65 -34.29
C MET A 28 54.38 10.21 -35.21
N ASP A 29 54.49 10.77 -36.43
CA ASP A 29 55.67 10.54 -37.29
C ASP A 29 56.90 11.27 -36.71
N ASN A 30 57.91 10.48 -36.40
CA ASN A 30 59.16 10.77 -35.70
C ASN A 30 59.90 12.02 -36.20
N PRO A 31 60.21 12.99 -35.37
CA PRO A 31 61.39 13.81 -35.55
C PRO A 31 62.61 13.07 -34.98
N ALA A 32 63.76 13.19 -35.71
CA ALA A 32 65.06 12.76 -35.24
C ALA A 32 65.24 13.11 -33.75
N SER A 33 65.87 12.22 -32.98
CA SER A 33 65.91 12.30 -31.50
C SER A 33 66.42 13.64 -31.01
N LYS A 34 65.50 14.57 -30.73
CA LYS A 34 65.78 15.83 -30.08
C LYS A 34 65.90 15.56 -28.59
N LYS A 35 67.11 15.74 -28.02
CA LYS A 35 67.36 15.49 -26.62
C LYS A 35 67.45 16.80 -25.87
N GLU A 36 66.62 16.97 -24.86
CA GLU A 36 66.72 18.08 -23.95
C GLU A 36 67.90 17.90 -22.96
N ILE A 37 68.73 18.95 -22.79
CA ILE A 37 69.84 18.98 -21.84
C ILE A 37 69.69 20.22 -20.99
N LYS A 38 70.43 20.25 -19.84
CA LYS A 38 70.43 21.44 -18.97
C LYS A 38 71.16 22.58 -19.66
N PHE A 39 70.71 23.82 -19.45
CA PHE A 39 71.35 25.02 -20.05
C PHE A 39 72.88 25.10 -19.79
N SER A 40 73.30 24.84 -18.57
CA SER A 40 74.73 24.82 -18.25
C SER A 40 75.53 23.78 -19.04
N GLN A 41 74.96 22.60 -19.28
CA GLN A 41 75.57 21.55 -20.10
C GLN A 41 75.61 21.93 -21.58
N PHE A 42 74.58 22.66 -22.05
CA PHE A 42 74.57 23.17 -23.42
C PHE A 42 75.67 24.18 -23.65
N VAL A 43 75.87 25.14 -22.72
CA VAL A 43 76.94 26.14 -22.76
C VAL A 43 78.29 25.47 -22.70
N GLU A 44 78.54 24.49 -21.84
CA GLU A 44 79.77 23.73 -21.74
C GLU A 44 80.04 22.96 -23.05
N GLN A 45 79.06 22.41 -23.70
CA GLN A 45 79.22 21.74 -24.99
C GLN A 45 79.42 22.71 -26.15
N LEU A 46 78.87 23.91 -26.06
CA LEU A 46 79.12 25.01 -26.98
C LEU A 46 80.61 25.49 -26.89
N ASP A 47 81.09 25.70 -25.69
CA ASP A 47 82.52 26.07 -25.42
C ASP A 47 83.43 24.98 -25.94
N GLY A 48 83.08 23.71 -25.74
CA GLY A 48 83.76 22.54 -26.27
C GLY A 48 83.67 22.31 -27.79
N LYS A 49 83.09 23.25 -28.57
CA LYS A 49 82.92 23.24 -30.01
C LYS A 49 82.26 21.94 -30.59
N LYS A 50 81.30 21.44 -29.85
CA LYS A 50 80.65 20.17 -30.22
C LYS A 50 79.44 20.29 -31.24
N TYR A 51 79.00 21.55 -31.48
CA TYR A 51 77.90 21.86 -32.38
C TYR A 51 78.42 22.38 -33.73
N GLU A 52 77.72 21.99 -34.81
CA GLU A 52 78.00 22.42 -36.21
C GLU A 52 77.09 23.56 -36.61
N SER A 53 75.79 23.48 -36.23
CA SER A 53 74.87 24.57 -36.43
C SER A 53 74.09 24.85 -35.13
N LEU A 54 73.66 26.10 -34.97
CA LEU A 54 72.86 26.56 -33.87
C LEU A 54 71.59 27.25 -34.41
N ASN A 55 70.49 27.02 -33.72
CA ASN A 55 69.22 27.73 -33.93
C ASN A 55 68.75 28.31 -32.62
N ILE A 56 68.40 29.58 -32.64
CA ILE A 56 67.97 30.34 -31.48
C ILE A 56 66.52 30.80 -31.73
N THR A 57 65.54 30.34 -30.90
CA THR A 57 64.16 30.76 -31.00
C THR A 57 63.67 31.13 -29.60
N ASP A 58 63.41 32.42 -29.39
CA ASP A 58 63.02 32.98 -28.08
C ASP A 58 64.04 32.59 -26.97
N ARG A 59 63.66 31.68 -26.07
CA ARG A 59 64.51 31.19 -24.99
C ARG A 59 65.08 29.78 -25.22
N LYS A 60 64.86 29.21 -26.44
CA LYS A 60 65.30 27.86 -26.79
C LYS A 60 66.54 27.95 -27.67
N LEU A 61 67.60 27.34 -27.19
CA LEU A 61 68.80 27.11 -27.98
C LEU A 61 68.82 25.66 -28.44
N SER A 62 69.03 25.46 -29.72
CA SER A 62 69.10 24.12 -30.32
C SER A 62 70.45 24.03 -31.04
N GLY A 63 71.21 22.98 -30.77
CA GLY A 63 72.47 22.73 -31.43
C GLY A 63 72.56 21.38 -32.10
N THR A 64 72.90 21.36 -33.38
CA THR A 64 73.10 20.14 -34.16
C THR A 64 74.56 19.72 -34.09
N LYS A 65 74.83 18.48 -33.66
CA LYS A 65 76.15 17.89 -33.60
C LYS A 65 76.51 17.26 -34.97
N LYS A 66 77.81 17.07 -35.23
CA LYS A 66 78.36 16.42 -36.43
C LYS A 66 77.80 15.04 -36.74
N ASN A 67 77.19 14.38 -35.76
CA ASN A 67 76.52 13.08 -35.92
C ASN A 67 75.00 13.18 -36.25
N GLY A 68 74.52 14.40 -36.55
CA GLY A 68 73.09 14.65 -36.86
C GLY A 68 72.15 14.69 -35.67
N ASN A 69 72.62 14.47 -34.44
CA ASN A 69 71.80 14.57 -33.22
C ASN A 69 71.53 16.00 -32.86
N VAL A 70 70.30 16.37 -32.57
CA VAL A 70 69.91 17.70 -32.11
C VAL A 70 69.67 17.69 -30.61
N GLU A 71 70.48 18.55 -29.91
CA GLU A 71 70.24 18.79 -28.52
C GLU A 71 69.74 20.22 -28.31
N PHE A 72 68.86 20.38 -27.35
CA PHE A 72 68.30 21.71 -27.05
C PHE A 72 68.24 21.97 -25.55
N ALA A 73 68.30 23.24 -25.19
CA ALA A 73 68.19 23.72 -23.84
C ALA A 73 67.37 25.01 -23.81
N TYR A 74 66.65 25.24 -22.73
CA TYR A 74 65.98 26.51 -22.46
C TYR A 74 66.81 27.40 -21.57
N ALA A 75 67.07 28.63 -22.00
CA ALA A 75 67.74 29.64 -21.16
C ALA A 75 66.74 30.12 -20.07
N PRO A 76 67.20 30.34 -18.85
CA PRO A 76 66.39 30.86 -17.78
C PRO A 76 65.78 32.24 -18.08
N SER A 77 66.48 33.10 -18.80
CA SER A 77 65.94 34.37 -19.28
C SER A 77 66.56 34.77 -20.63
N VAL A 78 65.98 35.79 -21.28
CA VAL A 78 66.54 36.34 -22.55
C VAL A 78 67.90 36.95 -22.35
N VAL A 79 68.28 37.44 -21.15
CA VAL A 79 69.57 38.02 -20.83
C VAL A 79 70.67 36.99 -20.93
N GLU A 80 70.47 35.75 -20.49
CA GLU A 80 71.45 34.67 -20.61
C GLU A 80 71.68 34.28 -22.08
N ILE A 81 70.64 34.41 -22.95
CA ILE A 81 70.83 34.16 -24.38
C ILE A 81 71.77 35.21 -24.98
N SER A 82 71.50 36.50 -24.72
CA SER A 82 72.35 37.59 -25.20
C SER A 82 73.78 37.45 -24.66
N TRP A 83 73.92 36.99 -23.44
CA TRP A 83 75.26 36.72 -22.86
C TRP A 83 76.01 35.58 -23.58
N VAL A 84 75.30 34.49 -23.93
CA VAL A 84 75.80 33.35 -24.72
C VAL A 84 76.15 33.80 -26.15
N GLU A 85 75.31 34.63 -26.77
CA GLU A 85 75.60 35.22 -28.10
C GLU A 85 76.86 36.05 -28.08
N GLU A 86 77.00 36.94 -27.13
CA GLU A 86 78.15 37.85 -27.02
C GLU A 86 79.47 37.13 -26.71
N HIS A 87 79.44 36.18 -25.77
CA HIS A 87 80.68 35.58 -25.26
C HIS A 87 81.15 34.35 -26.05
N TYR A 88 80.23 33.61 -26.66
CA TYR A 88 80.62 32.37 -27.35
C TYR A 88 80.24 32.39 -28.84
N ILE A 89 78.98 32.78 -29.20
CA ILE A 89 78.52 32.61 -30.57
C ILE A 89 79.21 33.60 -31.50
N ASN A 90 79.34 34.89 -31.18
CA ASN A 90 79.93 35.89 -32.03
C ASN A 90 81.36 35.56 -32.36
N SER A 91 82.15 35.11 -31.37
CA SER A 91 83.57 34.76 -31.58
C SER A 91 83.73 33.49 -32.45
N MET A 92 82.76 32.59 -32.46
CA MET A 92 82.76 31.37 -33.26
C MET A 92 82.24 31.62 -34.69
N LEU A 93 81.30 32.55 -34.88
CA LEU A 93 80.82 33.02 -36.18
C LEU A 93 81.96 33.74 -36.94
N GLU A 94 82.70 34.66 -36.31
CA GLU A 94 83.84 35.35 -36.94
C GLU A 94 84.90 34.38 -37.45
N LYS A 95 85.10 33.25 -36.76
CA LYS A 95 86.04 32.22 -37.16
C LYS A 95 85.49 31.10 -38.07
N HIS A 96 84.25 31.28 -38.61
CA HIS A 96 83.57 30.32 -39.46
C HIS A 96 83.47 28.90 -38.83
N GLN A 97 83.36 28.81 -37.54
CA GLN A 97 83.34 27.53 -36.81
C GLN A 97 81.95 26.96 -36.56
N ILE A 98 80.89 27.80 -36.69
CA ILE A 98 79.46 27.43 -36.50
C ILE A 98 78.63 28.21 -37.50
N THR A 99 77.58 27.60 -38.00
CA THR A 99 76.50 28.24 -38.82
C THR A 99 75.32 28.54 -37.95
N LEU A 100 74.80 29.79 -38.05
CA LEU A 100 73.51 30.14 -37.42
C LEU A 100 72.42 29.92 -38.43
N GLU A 101 71.45 29.04 -38.08
CA GLU A 101 70.26 28.79 -38.84
C GLU A 101 69.10 29.53 -38.13
N SER A 102 68.30 30.29 -38.85
CA SER A 102 67.03 30.87 -38.34
C SER A 102 65.87 30.26 -39.04
N ASP A 103 64.94 29.70 -38.25
CA ASP A 103 63.67 29.26 -38.83
C ASP A 103 62.87 30.51 -39.33
N PRO A 104 62.21 30.45 -40.47
CA PRO A 104 61.36 31.53 -40.90
C PRO A 104 60.24 31.74 -39.90
N PRO A 105 59.72 32.96 -39.66
CA PRO A 105 58.63 33.20 -38.74
C PRO A 105 57.42 32.35 -39.21
N GLU A 106 56.89 31.52 -38.32
CA GLU A 106 55.65 30.77 -38.59
C GLU A 106 54.47 31.71 -38.78
N SER A 107 54.29 32.21 -39.96
CA SER A 107 53.17 33.01 -40.41
C SER A 107 52.47 32.38 -41.60
N SER A 108 51.79 31.32 -41.34
CA SER A 108 50.58 31.01 -42.11
C SER A 108 49.64 30.23 -41.17
N VAL A 109 48.52 30.85 -40.83
CA VAL A 109 47.36 30.17 -40.29
C VAL A 109 47.01 29.13 -41.35
N ASN A 110 47.52 27.93 -41.23
CA ASN A 110 47.16 26.84 -42.12
C ASN A 110 45.67 26.61 -41.95
N PHE A 111 44.87 26.91 -42.97
CA PHE A 111 43.42 26.68 -43.01
C PHE A 111 43.09 25.27 -42.54
N PHE A 112 44.00 24.33 -42.73
CA PHE A 112 43.90 22.98 -42.26
C PHE A 112 44.00 22.83 -40.74
N SER A 113 44.57 23.78 -40.00
CA SER A 113 44.61 23.75 -38.53
C SER A 113 43.29 24.13 -37.90
N LEU A 114 42.40 24.83 -38.62
CA LEU A 114 41.06 25.17 -38.21
C LEU A 114 40.05 24.05 -38.54
N LEU A 115 40.41 23.10 -39.41
CA LEU A 115 39.53 22.03 -39.82
C LEU A 115 39.03 21.15 -38.66
N PRO A 116 39.84 20.74 -37.69
CA PRO A 116 39.37 19.99 -36.52
C PRO A 116 38.40 20.79 -35.66
N THR A 117 38.61 22.09 -35.51
CA THR A 117 37.73 22.98 -34.74
C THR A 117 36.38 23.14 -35.42
N ILE A 118 36.35 23.28 -36.75
CA ILE A 118 35.15 23.39 -37.56
C ILE A 118 34.35 22.05 -37.48
N ILE A 119 35.05 20.90 -37.61
CA ILE A 119 34.43 19.58 -37.49
C ILE A 119 33.83 19.39 -36.10
N MET A 120 34.52 19.82 -35.03
CA MET A 120 34.03 19.74 -33.65
C MET A 120 32.79 20.61 -33.44
N VAL A 121 32.76 21.83 -33.98
CA VAL A 121 31.60 22.71 -33.91
C VAL A 121 30.41 22.14 -34.70
N VAL A 122 30.64 21.62 -35.91
CA VAL A 122 29.61 20.95 -36.69
C VAL A 122 29.09 19.70 -36.00
N ALA A 123 29.98 18.92 -35.37
CA ALA A 123 29.60 17.75 -34.60
C ALA A 123 28.77 18.13 -33.36
N LEU A 124 29.12 19.22 -32.65
CA LEU A 124 28.35 19.75 -31.53
C LEU A 124 26.96 20.26 -31.97
N ILE A 125 26.90 20.98 -33.07
CA ILE A 125 25.62 21.44 -33.64
C ILE A 125 24.75 20.25 -34.07
N PHE A 126 25.37 19.24 -34.69
CA PHE A 126 24.69 18.03 -35.10
C PHE A 126 24.23 17.21 -33.86
N LEU A 127 25.05 17.09 -32.81
CA LEU A 127 24.69 16.45 -31.58
C LEU A 127 23.54 17.19 -30.88
N PHE A 128 23.60 18.52 -30.87
CA PHE A 128 22.52 19.35 -30.33
C PHE A 128 21.22 19.23 -31.15
N TYR A 129 21.33 19.25 -32.50
CA TYR A 129 20.18 18.99 -33.37
C TYR A 129 19.64 17.56 -33.21
N PHE A 130 20.51 16.57 -33.05
CA PHE A 130 20.13 15.18 -32.82
C PHE A 130 19.47 15.00 -31.44
N MET A 131 20.01 15.64 -30.39
CA MET A 131 19.33 15.69 -29.08
C MET A 131 17.98 16.39 -29.16
N MET A 132 17.86 17.50 -29.89
CA MET A 132 16.60 18.18 -30.12
C MET A 132 15.63 17.37 -30.98
N SER A 133 16.11 16.67 -32.00
CA SER A 133 15.27 15.85 -32.87
C SER A 133 14.89 14.50 -32.26
N GLN A 134 15.69 13.92 -31.35
CA GLN A 134 15.31 12.79 -30.50
C GLN A 134 14.49 13.20 -29.27
N GLY A 135 14.49 14.48 -28.90
CA GLY A 135 13.67 15.06 -27.86
C GLY A 135 12.17 15.09 -28.16
N GLY A 136 11.74 14.48 -29.26
CA GLY A 136 10.32 14.24 -29.59
C GLY A 136 9.61 13.20 -28.71
N ASN A 137 10.27 12.64 -27.69
CA ASN A 137 9.63 11.93 -26.60
C ASN A 137 9.55 12.88 -25.40
N ASN A 138 8.47 13.66 -25.36
CA ASN A 138 8.09 14.60 -24.31
C ASN A 138 7.94 13.95 -22.89
N LYS A 139 8.85 13.13 -22.45
CA LYS A 139 8.83 12.61 -21.07
C LYS A 139 9.11 13.70 -20.05
N ALA A 140 9.96 14.68 -20.37
CA ALA A 140 10.21 15.83 -19.50
C ALA A 140 9.01 16.78 -19.35
N PHE A 141 8.15 16.90 -20.38
CA PHE A 141 6.92 17.66 -20.32
C PHE A 141 5.71 16.86 -19.81
N GLN A 142 5.85 15.57 -19.55
CA GLN A 142 4.77 14.72 -19.02
C GLN A 142 4.68 14.73 -17.49
N PHE A 143 5.64 15.30 -16.77
CA PHE A 143 5.61 15.38 -15.30
C PHE A 143 4.43 16.21 -14.77
N GLY A 144 3.90 17.15 -15.55
CA GLY A 144 2.74 17.96 -15.18
C GLY A 144 1.38 17.44 -15.64
N LYS A 145 1.32 16.32 -16.36
CA LYS A 145 0.04 15.73 -16.77
C LYS A 145 -0.59 14.98 -15.60
N ASN A 146 -1.91 15.12 -15.47
CA ASN A 146 -2.64 14.42 -14.43
C ASN A 146 -2.61 12.90 -14.67
N ARG A 147 -2.72 12.14 -13.56
CA ARG A 147 -2.85 10.68 -13.57
C ARG A 147 -4.30 10.22 -13.44
N ALA A 148 -5.26 11.13 -13.57
CA ALA A 148 -6.67 10.82 -13.43
C ALA A 148 -7.07 9.71 -14.40
N LYS A 149 -7.71 8.69 -13.87
CA LYS A 149 -8.26 7.60 -14.67
C LYS A 149 -9.64 8.00 -15.13
N LEU A 150 -9.83 8.14 -16.44
CA LEU A 150 -11.17 8.23 -17.00
C LEU A 150 -11.81 6.84 -16.93
N TYR A 151 -12.77 6.67 -16.07
CA TYR A 151 -13.59 5.48 -16.04
C TYR A 151 -14.59 5.56 -17.20
N LYS A 152 -14.21 4.96 -18.33
CA LYS A 152 -15.13 4.69 -19.44
C LYS A 152 -15.68 3.30 -19.27
N ASP A 153 -16.96 3.23 -19.19
CA ASP A 153 -17.70 2.00 -18.99
C ASP A 153 -17.53 1.03 -20.18
N ASN A 154 -16.91 -0.11 -19.92
CA ASN A 154 -16.80 -1.20 -20.90
C ASN A 154 -18.03 -2.13 -20.89
N GLY A 155 -19.22 -1.58 -20.57
CA GLY A 155 -20.51 -2.29 -20.75
C GLY A 155 -21.27 -2.71 -19.49
N LYS A 156 -20.79 -2.44 -18.26
CA LYS A 156 -21.57 -2.56 -17.02
C LYS A 156 -21.35 -1.33 -16.13
N SER A 157 -22.24 -0.35 -16.27
CA SER A 157 -22.28 0.82 -15.40
C SER A 157 -22.75 0.41 -14.01
N ILE A 158 -21.97 0.77 -12.98
CA ILE A 158 -22.40 0.64 -11.58
C ILE A 158 -23.45 1.72 -11.33
N THR A 159 -24.62 1.35 -10.84
CA THR A 159 -25.76 2.24 -10.56
C THR A 159 -26.15 2.18 -9.09
N PHE A 160 -27.11 3.01 -8.67
CA PHE A 160 -27.65 2.96 -7.31
C PHE A 160 -28.29 1.61 -6.92
N LYS A 161 -28.65 0.78 -7.90
CA LYS A 161 -29.13 -0.59 -7.66
C LYS A 161 -28.05 -1.53 -7.17
N ASP A 162 -26.80 -1.24 -7.50
CA ASP A 162 -25.64 -2.05 -7.10
C ASP A 162 -25.09 -1.63 -5.73
N VAL A 163 -25.54 -0.50 -5.18
CA VAL A 163 -25.18 0.00 -3.85
C VAL A 163 -26.24 -0.47 -2.85
N ALA A 164 -25.83 -1.25 -1.86
CA ALA A 164 -26.69 -1.68 -0.76
C ALA A 164 -26.77 -0.60 0.34
N GLY A 165 -27.90 -0.48 1.02
CA GLY A 165 -28.12 0.54 2.04
C GLY A 165 -28.08 1.97 1.52
N LEU A 166 -27.70 2.93 2.36
CA LEU A 166 -27.45 4.35 2.06
C LEU A 166 -28.65 5.01 1.36
N LYS A 167 -29.85 4.84 1.91
CA LYS A 167 -31.10 5.30 1.26
C LYS A 167 -31.16 6.82 1.21
N GLU A 168 -30.89 7.47 2.31
CA GLU A 168 -30.91 8.92 2.48
C GLU A 168 -29.81 9.58 1.64
N GLU A 169 -28.62 9.03 1.65
CA GLU A 169 -27.49 9.53 0.85
C GLU A 169 -27.74 9.37 -0.65
N LYS A 170 -28.42 8.29 -1.06
CA LYS A 170 -28.83 8.11 -2.46
C LYS A 170 -29.89 9.13 -2.87
N GLU A 171 -30.84 9.46 -2.00
CA GLU A 171 -31.84 10.51 -2.27
C GLU A 171 -31.18 11.88 -2.47
N GLU A 172 -30.22 12.23 -1.61
CA GLU A 172 -29.45 13.46 -1.77
C GLU A 172 -28.61 13.50 -3.07
N LEU A 173 -28.00 12.38 -3.42
CA LEU A 173 -27.22 12.24 -4.64
C LEU A 173 -28.11 12.17 -5.89
N GLN A 174 -29.37 11.74 -5.78
CA GLN A 174 -30.34 11.72 -6.86
C GLN A 174 -30.61 13.12 -7.39
N GLU A 175 -30.60 14.16 -6.56
CA GLU A 175 -30.71 15.54 -7.01
C GLU A 175 -29.57 15.93 -7.95
N ILE A 176 -28.34 15.46 -7.68
CA ILE A 176 -27.16 15.68 -8.53
C ILE A 176 -27.32 14.93 -9.85
N VAL A 177 -27.80 13.69 -9.81
CA VAL A 177 -28.07 12.89 -11.00
C VAL A 177 -29.11 13.59 -11.89
N ASP A 178 -30.21 14.06 -11.30
CA ASP A 178 -31.27 14.74 -12.03
C ASP A 178 -30.78 16.04 -12.68
N PHE A 179 -29.92 16.79 -11.99
CA PHE A 179 -29.29 17.97 -12.54
C PHE A 179 -28.39 17.64 -13.74
N LEU A 180 -27.49 16.66 -13.59
CA LEU A 180 -26.57 16.29 -14.67
C LEU A 180 -27.33 15.80 -15.91
N ARG A 181 -28.50 15.17 -15.72
CA ARG A 181 -29.41 14.74 -16.81
C ARG A 181 -30.18 15.90 -17.41
N ASN A 182 -30.69 16.83 -16.59
CA ASN A 182 -31.61 17.89 -16.99
C ASN A 182 -31.26 19.25 -16.39
N PRO A 183 -30.12 19.86 -16.72
CA PRO A 183 -29.68 21.13 -16.13
C PRO A 183 -30.62 22.28 -16.36
N GLY A 184 -31.35 22.29 -17.50
CA GLY A 184 -32.30 23.35 -17.86
C GLY A 184 -33.46 23.53 -16.89
N LYS A 185 -33.96 22.47 -16.26
CA LYS A 185 -35.03 22.50 -15.26
C LYS A 185 -34.67 23.38 -14.04
N TYR A 186 -33.45 23.26 -13.59
CA TYR A 186 -32.97 23.99 -12.41
C TYR A 186 -32.63 25.44 -12.74
N SER A 187 -32.00 25.70 -13.90
CA SER A 187 -31.69 27.03 -14.36
C SER A 187 -32.94 27.91 -14.56
N GLN A 188 -34.05 27.34 -15.04
CA GLN A 188 -35.32 28.05 -15.21
C GLN A 188 -35.94 28.51 -13.88
N LEU A 189 -35.69 27.79 -12.80
CA LEU A 189 -36.17 28.11 -11.45
C LEU A 189 -35.20 29.01 -10.68
N GLY A 190 -34.04 29.36 -11.27
CA GLY A 190 -32.97 30.11 -10.59
C GLY A 190 -32.31 29.38 -9.44
N ALA A 191 -32.46 28.04 -9.40
CA ALA A 191 -31.84 27.22 -8.37
C ALA A 191 -30.32 27.10 -8.61
N ARG A 192 -29.55 27.32 -7.56
CA ARG A 192 -28.10 27.07 -7.57
C ARG A 192 -27.81 25.67 -7.11
N ILE A 193 -27.06 24.94 -7.90
CA ILE A 193 -26.66 23.57 -7.58
C ILE A 193 -25.28 23.57 -6.95
N PRO A 194 -25.04 22.67 -5.96
CA PRO A 194 -23.73 22.58 -5.34
C PRO A 194 -22.68 22.22 -6.39
N LYS A 195 -21.60 23.03 -6.46
CA LYS A 195 -20.45 22.74 -7.33
C LYS A 195 -19.65 21.55 -6.81
N GLY A 196 -19.64 21.37 -5.48
CA GLY A 196 -18.92 20.32 -4.84
C GLY A 196 -19.68 19.68 -3.67
N VAL A 197 -19.54 18.39 -3.55
CA VAL A 197 -20.07 17.59 -2.43
C VAL A 197 -18.91 16.90 -1.76
N LEU A 198 -18.83 17.07 -0.44
CA LEU A 198 -17.85 16.40 0.41
C LEU A 198 -18.51 15.18 1.06
N MET A 199 -17.99 14.00 0.77
CA MET A 199 -18.38 12.75 1.43
C MET A 199 -17.49 12.51 2.63
N VAL A 200 -18.09 12.43 3.80
CA VAL A 200 -17.39 12.23 5.08
C VAL A 200 -17.81 10.89 5.67
N GLY A 201 -16.88 10.13 6.23
CA GLY A 201 -17.22 8.87 6.91
C GLY A 201 -16.00 8.00 7.15
N ASN A 202 -16.19 6.94 7.93
CA ASN A 202 -15.13 5.99 8.27
C ASN A 202 -14.56 5.30 7.01
N PRO A 203 -13.32 4.79 7.05
CA PRO A 203 -12.80 3.99 5.96
C PRO A 203 -13.68 2.75 5.71
N GLY A 204 -13.76 2.31 4.47
CA GLY A 204 -14.53 1.12 4.10
C GLY A 204 -16.04 1.30 3.97
N THR A 205 -16.62 2.48 4.27
CA THR A 205 -18.08 2.72 4.21
C THR A 205 -18.67 2.86 2.79
N GLY A 206 -17.84 2.82 1.74
CA GLY A 206 -18.32 2.82 0.36
C GLY A 206 -18.36 4.19 -0.32
N LYS A 207 -17.68 5.23 0.21
CA LYS A 207 -17.64 6.59 -0.36
C LYS A 207 -17.28 6.61 -1.85
N THR A 208 -16.21 5.94 -2.22
CA THR A 208 -15.75 5.83 -3.62
C THR A 208 -16.75 5.05 -4.48
N TYR A 209 -17.42 4.04 -3.91
CA TYR A 209 -18.35 3.19 -4.61
C TYR A 209 -19.66 3.93 -4.96
N ILE A 210 -20.26 4.64 -3.99
CA ILE A 210 -21.44 5.46 -4.24
C ILE A 210 -21.17 6.62 -5.21
N SER A 211 -19.95 7.19 -5.18
CA SER A 211 -19.53 8.23 -6.14
C SER A 211 -19.52 7.70 -7.57
N LYS A 212 -19.02 6.48 -7.79
CA LYS A 212 -19.06 5.80 -9.09
C LYS A 212 -20.50 5.51 -9.51
N ALA A 213 -21.32 5.03 -8.58
CA ALA A 213 -22.72 4.75 -8.82
C ALA A 213 -23.51 6.01 -9.22
N THR A 214 -23.19 7.16 -8.61
CA THR A 214 -23.79 8.45 -8.98
C THR A 214 -23.48 8.82 -10.44
N ALA A 215 -22.22 8.63 -10.87
CA ALA A 215 -21.85 8.89 -12.25
C ALA A 215 -22.50 7.93 -13.24
N GLY A 216 -22.56 6.64 -12.90
CA GLY A 216 -23.23 5.64 -13.71
C GLY A 216 -24.73 5.84 -13.79
N GLU A 217 -25.39 6.22 -12.69
CA GLU A 217 -26.79 6.59 -12.66
C GLU A 217 -27.08 7.83 -13.50
N ALA A 218 -26.19 8.83 -13.46
CA ALA A 218 -26.30 10.03 -14.30
C ALA A 218 -25.94 9.75 -15.77
N GLY A 219 -25.21 8.72 -16.09
CA GLY A 219 -24.72 8.39 -17.43
C GLY A 219 -23.63 9.36 -17.93
N VAL A 220 -22.81 9.91 -17.02
CA VAL A 220 -21.77 10.89 -17.33
C VAL A 220 -20.36 10.32 -17.08
N PRO A 221 -19.33 10.86 -17.77
CA PRO A 221 -17.95 10.50 -17.52
C PRO A 221 -17.52 10.71 -16.06
N PHE A 222 -16.74 9.77 -15.54
CA PHE A 222 -16.21 9.79 -14.17
C PHE A 222 -14.69 9.88 -14.18
N PHE A 223 -14.15 11.00 -13.68
CA PHE A 223 -12.71 11.21 -13.50
C PHE A 223 -12.35 10.93 -12.05
N THR A 224 -11.49 9.97 -11.79
CA THR A 224 -11.06 9.64 -10.42
C THR A 224 -9.58 9.89 -10.24
N ILE A 225 -9.23 10.51 -9.12
CA ILE A 225 -7.87 10.81 -8.70
C ILE A 225 -7.79 10.73 -7.17
N SER A 226 -6.63 10.34 -6.63
CA SER A 226 -6.35 10.48 -5.20
C SER A 226 -5.77 11.85 -4.90
N GLY A 227 -6.12 12.44 -3.76
CA GLY A 227 -5.49 13.67 -3.27
C GLY A 227 -3.97 13.54 -3.14
N SER A 228 -3.48 12.35 -2.81
CA SER A 228 -2.05 12.05 -2.77
C SER A 228 -1.34 12.18 -4.12
N ASP A 229 -2.04 11.96 -5.24
CA ASP A 229 -1.48 12.12 -6.59
C ASP A 229 -1.13 13.57 -6.94
N PHE A 230 -1.66 14.54 -6.21
CA PHE A 230 -1.33 15.94 -6.37
C PHE A 230 -0.10 16.36 -5.57
N VAL A 231 0.33 15.58 -4.57
CA VAL A 231 1.48 15.91 -3.73
C VAL A 231 2.75 15.36 -4.37
N GLU A 232 3.67 16.26 -4.72
CA GLU A 232 4.97 15.92 -5.32
C GLU A 232 6.08 16.68 -4.64
N MET A 233 7.33 16.25 -4.83
CA MET A 233 8.50 16.93 -4.25
C MET A 233 8.85 18.25 -4.95
N PHE A 234 8.37 18.45 -6.19
CA PHE A 234 8.69 19.63 -7.01
C PHE A 234 7.55 20.63 -6.96
N VAL A 235 7.87 21.85 -6.54
CA VAL A 235 6.91 22.95 -6.43
C VAL A 235 6.25 23.26 -7.79
N GLY A 236 4.92 23.36 -7.79
CA GLY A 236 4.10 23.68 -8.95
C GLY A 236 3.64 22.51 -9.81
N VAL A 237 4.13 21.31 -9.59
CA VAL A 237 3.68 20.11 -10.34
C VAL A 237 2.26 19.73 -9.96
N GLY A 238 1.92 19.72 -8.67
CA GLY A 238 0.57 19.47 -8.18
C GLY A 238 -0.45 20.46 -8.74
N ALA A 239 -0.14 21.77 -8.69
CA ALA A 239 -0.97 22.80 -9.27
C ALA A 239 -1.16 22.64 -10.78
N SER A 240 -0.15 22.16 -11.51
CA SER A 240 -0.26 21.85 -12.93
C SER A 240 -1.18 20.66 -13.20
N ARG A 241 -1.12 19.60 -12.36
CA ARG A 241 -2.03 18.44 -12.46
C ARG A 241 -3.48 18.82 -12.18
N VAL A 242 -3.70 19.69 -11.19
CA VAL A 242 -5.05 20.23 -10.92
C VAL A 242 -5.59 20.92 -12.17
N ARG A 243 -4.85 21.86 -12.76
CA ARG A 243 -5.28 22.56 -13.99
C ARG A 243 -5.58 21.59 -15.13
N ASP A 244 -4.72 20.63 -15.39
CA ASP A 244 -4.91 19.65 -16.47
C ASP A 244 -6.16 18.78 -16.24
N LEU A 245 -6.42 18.35 -14.98
CA LEU A 245 -7.63 17.61 -14.61
C LEU A 245 -8.90 18.42 -14.94
N PHE A 246 -8.94 19.68 -14.51
CA PHE A 246 -10.09 20.55 -14.70
C PHE A 246 -10.28 20.93 -16.18
N GLU A 247 -9.19 21.10 -16.93
CA GLU A 247 -9.26 21.28 -18.39
C GLU A 247 -9.85 20.06 -19.12
N GLN A 248 -9.46 18.86 -18.68
CA GLN A 248 -10.01 17.61 -19.23
C GLN A 248 -11.48 17.45 -18.88
N ALA A 249 -11.88 17.80 -17.66
CA ALA A 249 -13.28 17.79 -17.25
C ALA A 249 -14.12 18.77 -18.07
N LYS A 250 -13.63 20.01 -18.27
CA LYS A 250 -14.30 21.02 -19.12
C LYS A 250 -14.52 20.53 -20.56
N LYS A 251 -13.59 19.75 -21.11
CA LYS A 251 -13.71 19.17 -22.47
C LYS A 251 -14.72 18.00 -22.54
N ASN A 252 -15.04 17.39 -21.41
CA ASN A 252 -15.93 16.22 -21.32
C ASN A 252 -17.20 16.48 -20.51
N ALA A 253 -17.58 17.74 -20.33
CA ALA A 253 -18.82 18.09 -19.63
C ALA A 253 -20.06 17.65 -20.44
N PRO A 254 -21.15 17.16 -19.77
CA PRO A 254 -21.27 17.01 -18.32
C PRO A 254 -20.45 15.83 -17.76
N CYS A 255 -19.83 16.00 -16.58
CA CYS A 255 -19.01 14.97 -15.96
C CYS A 255 -18.92 15.13 -14.44
N ILE A 256 -18.46 14.05 -13.77
CA ILE A 256 -18.13 14.06 -12.35
C ILE A 256 -16.61 13.93 -12.18
N ILE A 257 -16.02 14.80 -11.36
CA ILE A 257 -14.65 14.69 -10.85
C ILE A 257 -14.74 14.11 -9.43
N PHE A 258 -14.07 13.01 -9.18
CA PHE A 258 -13.96 12.43 -7.85
C PHE A 258 -12.53 12.52 -7.33
N ILE A 259 -12.37 13.14 -6.15
CA ILE A 259 -11.10 13.30 -5.47
C ILE A 259 -11.16 12.49 -4.18
N ASP A 260 -10.49 11.35 -4.15
CA ASP A 260 -10.39 10.54 -2.93
C ASP A 260 -9.30 11.09 -2.02
N GLU A 261 -9.42 10.89 -0.71
CA GLU A 261 -8.43 11.34 0.28
C GLU A 261 -8.09 12.83 0.12
N ILE A 262 -9.11 13.68 -0.01
CA ILE A 262 -8.90 15.12 -0.22
C ILE A 262 -8.07 15.79 0.90
N ASP A 263 -8.05 15.21 2.09
CA ASP A 263 -7.25 15.65 3.24
C ASP A 263 -5.74 15.57 2.98
N ALA A 264 -5.27 14.76 2.01
CA ALA A 264 -3.88 14.78 1.59
C ALA A 264 -3.42 16.15 1.05
N VAL A 265 -4.32 16.88 0.39
CA VAL A 265 -4.06 18.21 -0.18
C VAL A 265 -4.73 19.33 0.62
N GLY A 266 -5.96 19.04 1.12
CA GLY A 266 -6.85 20.01 1.73
C GLY A 266 -6.61 20.31 3.21
N ARG A 267 -5.49 19.90 3.79
CA ARG A 267 -5.20 20.06 5.21
C ARG A 267 -4.99 21.52 5.59
N LYS A 268 -5.45 21.91 6.81
CA LYS A 268 -5.25 23.26 7.40
C LYS A 268 -3.78 23.68 7.34
N ARG A 269 -3.55 24.96 7.10
CA ARG A 269 -2.23 25.58 7.06
C ARG A 269 -1.58 25.48 8.43
N GLY A 270 -0.44 24.80 8.54
CA GLY A 270 0.32 24.72 9.76
C GLY A 270 1.55 25.64 9.69
N ALA A 271 1.91 26.26 10.80
CA ALA A 271 3.16 26.99 10.94
C ALA A 271 4.34 25.99 11.08
N GLY A 272 4.56 25.13 10.07
CA GLY A 272 5.64 24.15 10.05
C GLY A 272 6.85 24.68 9.31
N LEU A 273 8.00 24.67 9.96
CA LEU A 273 9.32 24.92 9.39
C LEU A 273 9.74 23.75 8.48
N GLY A 274 9.28 23.73 7.21
CA GLY A 274 9.71 22.69 6.27
C GLY A 274 9.13 22.88 4.88
N GLY A 275 9.97 22.87 3.84
CA GLY A 275 9.68 23.16 2.44
C GLY A 275 8.67 22.24 1.71
N GLY A 276 8.10 21.23 2.38
CA GLY A 276 7.04 20.37 1.82
C GLY A 276 5.63 20.94 1.96
N ASN A 277 5.44 22.03 2.72
CA ASN A 277 4.15 22.67 2.92
C ASN A 277 3.79 23.62 1.76
N ASP A 278 4.80 24.27 1.16
CA ASP A 278 4.59 25.29 0.11
C ASP A 278 3.96 24.70 -1.17
N GLU A 279 4.38 23.49 -1.56
CA GLU A 279 3.83 22.80 -2.72
C GLU A 279 2.37 22.40 -2.50
N ARG A 280 2.05 21.85 -1.32
CA ARG A 280 0.69 21.48 -0.94
C ARG A 280 -0.24 22.70 -0.88
N GLU A 281 0.22 23.80 -0.28
CA GLU A 281 -0.57 25.06 -0.24
C GLU A 281 -0.80 25.63 -1.64
N GLN A 282 0.21 25.59 -2.51
CA GLN A 282 0.06 26.04 -3.89
C GLN A 282 -0.95 25.18 -4.65
N THR A 283 -0.93 23.88 -4.43
CA THR A 283 -1.86 22.93 -5.03
C THR A 283 -3.28 23.13 -4.51
N LEU A 284 -3.46 23.31 -3.19
CA LEU A 284 -4.74 23.66 -2.60
C LEU A 284 -5.29 24.99 -3.17
N ASN A 285 -4.46 26.02 -3.19
CA ASN A 285 -4.88 27.31 -3.76
C ASN A 285 -5.30 27.17 -5.23
N GLN A 286 -4.59 26.36 -6.04
CA GLN A 286 -4.99 26.11 -7.42
C GLN A 286 -6.33 25.36 -7.49
N LEU A 287 -6.57 24.38 -6.62
CA LEU A 287 -7.85 23.67 -6.54
C LEU A 287 -9.00 24.67 -6.24
N LEU A 288 -8.81 25.56 -5.27
CA LEU A 288 -9.78 26.56 -4.91
C LEU A 288 -10.06 27.53 -6.08
N VAL A 289 -9.02 27.94 -6.80
CA VAL A 289 -9.16 28.81 -7.98
C VAL A 289 -9.94 28.11 -9.10
N GLU A 290 -9.66 26.85 -9.37
CA GLU A 290 -10.40 26.11 -10.40
C GLU A 290 -11.87 25.90 -10.00
N MET A 291 -12.16 25.62 -8.72
CA MET A 291 -13.55 25.50 -8.22
C MET A 291 -14.32 26.82 -8.32
N ASP A 292 -13.68 27.93 -7.98
CA ASP A 292 -14.28 29.25 -8.07
C ASP A 292 -14.48 29.70 -9.54
N GLY A 293 -13.59 29.23 -10.43
CA GLY A 293 -13.58 29.56 -11.86
C GLY A 293 -14.58 28.80 -12.73
N PHE A 294 -15.46 27.95 -12.15
CA PHE A 294 -16.55 27.36 -12.92
C PHE A 294 -17.76 28.27 -13.03
N ASP A 295 -18.30 28.31 -14.24
CA ASP A 295 -19.64 28.82 -14.44
C ASP A 295 -20.68 27.94 -13.75
N GLU A 296 -21.71 28.54 -13.17
CA GLU A 296 -22.76 27.85 -12.40
C GLU A 296 -23.49 26.74 -13.21
N ASN A 297 -23.35 26.74 -14.53
CA ASN A 297 -24.01 25.84 -15.47
C ASN A 297 -23.02 24.96 -16.28
N ALA A 298 -21.78 24.87 -15.87
CA ALA A 298 -20.77 24.10 -16.62
C ALA A 298 -21.02 22.59 -16.69
N GLY A 299 -21.99 22.05 -15.93
CA GLY A 299 -22.32 20.62 -15.92
C GLY A 299 -21.22 19.75 -15.28
N ILE A 300 -20.34 20.33 -14.48
CA ILE A 300 -19.26 19.64 -13.79
C ILE A 300 -19.56 19.64 -12.29
N ILE A 301 -19.59 18.46 -11.70
CA ILE A 301 -19.75 18.30 -10.25
C ILE A 301 -18.48 17.67 -9.69
N ILE A 302 -18.02 18.20 -8.57
CA ILE A 302 -16.86 17.68 -7.85
C ILE A 302 -17.36 16.92 -6.65
N LEU A 303 -17.06 15.62 -6.58
CA LEU A 303 -17.26 14.81 -5.39
C LEU A 303 -15.89 14.62 -4.73
N ALA A 304 -15.77 14.89 -3.44
CA ALA A 304 -14.55 14.60 -2.70
C ALA A 304 -14.86 13.67 -1.52
N ALA A 305 -13.92 12.82 -1.16
CA ALA A 305 -14.05 11.93 -0.02
C ALA A 305 -12.93 12.16 0.99
N THR A 306 -13.27 12.11 2.28
CA THR A 306 -12.31 12.13 3.37
C THR A 306 -12.78 11.27 4.55
N ASN A 307 -11.83 10.71 5.27
CA ASN A 307 -12.07 10.06 6.56
C ASN A 307 -11.85 11.05 7.74
N ARG A 308 -11.29 12.23 7.46
CA ARG A 308 -10.86 13.19 8.47
C ARG A 308 -11.32 14.61 8.12
N PRO A 309 -12.59 14.94 8.31
CA PRO A 309 -13.11 16.27 8.03
C PRO A 309 -12.51 17.35 8.96
N ASP A 310 -12.05 16.95 10.18
CA ASP A 310 -11.42 17.79 11.19
C ASP A 310 -10.15 18.50 10.72
N VAL A 311 -9.38 17.86 9.83
CA VAL A 311 -8.10 18.40 9.35
C VAL A 311 -8.23 19.30 8.12
N LEU A 312 -9.43 19.38 7.49
CA LEU A 312 -9.62 20.15 6.26
C LEU A 312 -9.55 21.67 6.50
N ASP A 313 -8.97 22.38 5.53
CA ASP A 313 -8.96 23.85 5.53
C ASP A 313 -10.40 24.38 5.37
N PRO A 314 -10.87 25.26 6.29
CA PRO A 314 -12.21 25.85 6.22
C PRO A 314 -12.51 26.54 4.88
N ALA A 315 -11.49 26.95 4.14
CA ALA A 315 -11.66 27.54 2.81
C ALA A 315 -12.30 26.59 1.80
N LEU A 316 -12.10 25.28 1.94
CA LEU A 316 -12.75 24.26 1.09
C LEU A 316 -14.26 24.17 1.35
N LEU A 317 -14.70 24.46 2.57
CA LEU A 317 -16.10 24.30 3.03
C LEU A 317 -16.95 25.56 2.82
N ARG A 318 -16.39 26.58 2.16
CA ARG A 318 -17.13 27.82 1.87
C ARG A 318 -18.14 27.61 0.73
N PRO A 319 -19.29 28.31 0.77
CA PRO A 319 -20.28 28.28 -0.31
C PRO A 319 -19.64 28.54 -1.68
N GLY A 320 -20.05 27.76 -2.68
CA GLY A 320 -19.49 27.78 -4.04
C GLY A 320 -18.31 26.83 -4.25
N ARG A 321 -17.92 26.06 -3.22
CA ARG A 321 -16.89 25.00 -3.25
C ARG A 321 -17.49 23.68 -2.82
N PHE A 322 -17.11 23.13 -1.64
CA PHE A 322 -17.79 21.97 -1.05
C PHE A 322 -18.90 22.48 -0.11
N ASP A 323 -19.97 22.94 -0.69
CA ASP A 323 -21.10 23.56 -0.02
C ASP A 323 -22.14 22.56 0.48
N ARG A 324 -22.03 21.29 0.08
CA ARG A 324 -22.84 20.18 0.60
C ARG A 324 -21.91 19.13 1.23
N GLN A 325 -22.28 18.63 2.40
CA GLN A 325 -21.61 17.52 3.05
C GLN A 325 -22.57 16.36 3.22
N ILE A 326 -22.16 15.18 2.79
CA ILE A 326 -22.91 13.93 2.96
C ILE A 326 -22.09 13.03 3.89
N VAL A 327 -22.68 12.69 5.02
CA VAL A 327 -22.05 11.82 6.01
C VAL A 327 -22.44 10.37 5.70
N ILE A 328 -21.45 9.55 5.38
CA ILE A 328 -21.64 8.13 5.12
C ILE A 328 -21.26 7.37 6.37
N GLY A 329 -22.29 7.01 7.14
CA GLY A 329 -22.16 6.29 8.41
C GLY A 329 -21.82 4.82 8.26
N MET A 330 -21.67 4.15 9.41
CA MET A 330 -21.63 2.69 9.45
C MET A 330 -23.03 2.13 9.16
N PRO A 331 -23.14 0.99 8.46
CA PRO A 331 -24.42 0.42 8.09
C PRO A 331 -25.17 -0.14 9.32
N ASP A 332 -26.47 0.10 9.38
CA ASP A 332 -27.37 -0.53 10.35
C ASP A 332 -27.60 -2.02 9.99
N VAL A 333 -28.34 -2.76 10.83
CA VAL A 333 -28.63 -4.20 10.64
C VAL A 333 -29.24 -4.47 9.26
N LYS A 334 -30.19 -3.62 8.82
CA LYS A 334 -30.86 -3.81 7.53
C LYS A 334 -29.93 -3.55 6.35
N ALA A 335 -29.12 -2.49 6.44
CA ALA A 335 -28.13 -2.19 5.43
C ALA A 335 -27.06 -3.29 5.37
N ARG A 336 -26.60 -3.83 6.51
CA ARG A 336 -25.66 -4.96 6.53
C ARG A 336 -26.25 -6.21 5.84
N GLU A 337 -27.52 -6.52 6.08
CA GLU A 337 -28.19 -7.62 5.40
C GLU A 337 -28.22 -7.41 3.87
N GLU A 338 -28.53 -6.18 3.41
CA GLU A 338 -28.50 -5.83 1.98
C GLU A 338 -27.07 -5.96 1.41
N ILE A 339 -26.05 -5.55 2.17
CA ILE A 339 -24.64 -5.64 1.78
C ILE A 339 -24.22 -7.11 1.68
N PHE A 340 -24.60 -7.95 2.64
CA PHE A 340 -24.35 -9.40 2.56
C PHE A 340 -24.97 -9.99 1.28
N LYS A 341 -26.21 -9.65 0.94
CA LYS A 341 -26.87 -10.10 -0.30
C LYS A 341 -26.09 -9.74 -1.56
N VAL A 342 -25.48 -8.56 -1.59
CA VAL A 342 -24.65 -8.12 -2.73
C VAL A 342 -23.35 -8.95 -2.82
N HIS A 343 -22.63 -9.12 -1.71
CA HIS A 343 -21.32 -9.80 -1.72
C HIS A 343 -21.42 -11.33 -1.78
N THR A 344 -22.59 -11.91 -1.47
CA THR A 344 -22.85 -13.36 -1.57
C THR A 344 -23.46 -13.79 -2.89
N LYS A 345 -23.93 -12.86 -3.73
CA LYS A 345 -24.67 -13.14 -4.98
C LYS A 345 -24.01 -14.15 -5.91
N ASN A 346 -22.67 -14.17 -5.96
CA ASN A 346 -21.89 -15.05 -6.84
C ASN A 346 -21.15 -16.16 -6.06
N LYS A 347 -21.56 -16.44 -4.82
CA LYS A 347 -20.91 -17.43 -3.97
C LYS A 347 -21.90 -18.55 -3.61
N PRO A 348 -21.47 -19.82 -3.64
CA PRO A 348 -22.34 -20.94 -3.29
C PRO A 348 -22.52 -20.98 -1.78
N LEU A 349 -23.68 -20.55 -1.28
CA LEU A 349 -24.05 -20.67 0.13
C LEU A 349 -24.77 -21.99 0.38
N ALA A 350 -24.59 -22.55 1.55
CA ALA A 350 -25.37 -23.66 2.06
C ALA A 350 -26.73 -23.18 2.61
N GLU A 351 -27.66 -24.10 2.84
CA GLU A 351 -29.03 -23.78 3.27
C GLU A 351 -29.10 -23.29 4.73
N ASP A 352 -28.10 -23.58 5.54
CA ASP A 352 -27.99 -23.18 6.94
C ASP A 352 -27.61 -21.70 7.11
N VAL A 353 -27.15 -21.02 6.04
CA VAL A 353 -26.67 -19.63 6.11
C VAL A 353 -27.83 -18.65 6.12
N SER A 354 -28.01 -17.96 7.25
CA SER A 354 -28.98 -16.88 7.40
C SER A 354 -28.28 -15.51 7.35
N LEU A 355 -28.52 -14.75 6.27
CA LEU A 355 -27.94 -13.41 6.13
C LEU A 355 -28.47 -12.42 7.17
N GLU A 356 -29.72 -12.62 7.65
CA GLU A 356 -30.29 -11.81 8.73
C GLU A 356 -29.55 -12.04 10.05
N VAL A 357 -29.23 -13.29 10.38
CA VAL A 357 -28.47 -13.63 11.58
C VAL A 357 -27.06 -13.05 11.48
N LEU A 358 -26.40 -13.18 10.32
CA LEU A 358 -25.08 -12.61 10.08
C LEU A 358 -25.05 -11.09 10.22
N ALA A 359 -26.08 -10.40 9.67
CA ALA A 359 -26.20 -8.95 9.82
C ALA A 359 -26.34 -8.51 11.29
N LYS A 360 -27.02 -9.28 12.11
CA LYS A 360 -27.12 -9.04 13.57
C LYS A 360 -25.80 -9.33 14.28
N ARG A 361 -25.04 -10.36 13.84
CA ARG A 361 -23.78 -10.81 14.44
C ARG A 361 -22.54 -10.01 14.00
N THR A 362 -22.71 -9.03 13.11
CA THR A 362 -21.61 -8.17 12.62
C THR A 362 -21.82 -6.69 12.92
N PRO A 363 -22.10 -6.31 14.19
CA PRO A 363 -22.24 -4.90 14.53
C PRO A 363 -20.92 -4.15 14.30
N GLY A 364 -21.00 -2.91 13.83
CA GLY A 364 -19.82 -2.10 13.58
C GLY A 364 -18.99 -2.51 12.34
N PHE A 365 -19.41 -3.50 11.54
CA PHE A 365 -18.73 -3.83 10.29
C PHE A 365 -19.09 -2.83 9.20
N SER A 366 -18.07 -2.36 8.52
CA SER A 366 -18.21 -1.60 7.27
C SER A 366 -18.55 -2.52 6.09
N PRO A 367 -19.03 -2.00 4.96
CA PRO A 367 -19.17 -2.77 3.72
C PRO A 367 -17.91 -3.51 3.29
N ALA A 368 -16.73 -2.91 3.49
CA ALA A 368 -15.46 -3.53 3.18
C ALA A 368 -15.12 -4.71 4.12
N ASP A 369 -15.47 -4.60 5.41
CA ASP A 369 -15.31 -5.70 6.36
C ASP A 369 -16.22 -6.88 6.01
N ILE A 370 -17.46 -6.61 5.59
CA ILE A 370 -18.41 -7.64 5.13
C ILE A 370 -17.91 -8.32 3.86
N GLU A 371 -17.37 -7.56 2.90
CA GLU A 371 -16.76 -8.13 1.69
C GLU A 371 -15.59 -9.05 2.05
N ASN A 372 -14.70 -8.59 2.92
CA ASN A 372 -13.56 -9.37 3.40
C ASN A 372 -14.01 -10.61 4.15
N LEU A 373 -15.00 -10.51 5.05
CA LEU A 373 -15.57 -11.62 5.79
C LEU A 373 -16.06 -12.73 4.86
N VAL A 374 -16.90 -12.35 3.89
CA VAL A 374 -17.48 -13.31 2.93
C VAL A 374 -16.40 -13.91 2.02
N ASN A 375 -15.33 -13.18 1.74
CA ASN A 375 -14.19 -13.70 1.01
C ASN A 375 -13.36 -14.67 1.85
N GLU A 376 -13.09 -14.34 3.12
CA GLU A 376 -12.38 -15.22 4.05
C GLU A 376 -13.14 -16.53 4.31
N ALA A 377 -14.47 -16.47 4.43
CA ALA A 377 -15.30 -17.66 4.54
C ALA A 377 -15.16 -18.56 3.29
N ALA A 378 -15.18 -17.98 2.10
CA ALA A 378 -14.95 -18.73 0.87
C ALA A 378 -13.57 -19.38 0.81
N LEU A 379 -12.54 -18.68 1.27
CA LEU A 379 -11.17 -19.22 1.35
C LEU A 379 -11.06 -20.36 2.37
N LEU A 380 -11.74 -20.26 3.52
CA LEU A 380 -11.80 -21.33 4.52
C LEU A 380 -12.49 -22.58 3.96
N THR A 381 -13.65 -22.39 3.30
CA THR A 381 -14.38 -23.48 2.62
C THR A 381 -13.50 -24.18 1.59
N ALA A 382 -12.82 -23.41 0.73
CA ALA A 382 -11.92 -23.98 -0.28
C ALA A 382 -10.74 -24.77 0.36
N ARG A 383 -10.19 -24.27 1.46
CA ARG A 383 -9.11 -24.98 2.21
C ARG A 383 -9.58 -26.31 2.78
N ARG A 384 -10.86 -26.40 3.14
CA ARG A 384 -11.48 -27.63 3.68
C ARG A 384 -12.04 -28.54 2.58
N ASN A 385 -11.80 -28.21 1.31
CA ASN A 385 -12.34 -28.89 0.14
C ASN A 385 -13.88 -28.91 0.08
N GLY A 386 -14.53 -27.97 0.76
CA GLY A 386 -15.99 -27.81 0.72
C GLY A 386 -16.48 -27.17 -0.60
N THR A 387 -17.70 -27.49 -0.99
CA THR A 387 -18.32 -26.98 -2.22
C THR A 387 -19.27 -25.79 -1.98
N LYS A 388 -19.75 -25.64 -0.76
CA LYS A 388 -20.67 -24.58 -0.32
C LYS A 388 -20.17 -23.94 0.97
N ILE A 389 -20.34 -22.64 1.08
CA ILE A 389 -20.00 -21.89 2.28
C ILE A 389 -21.09 -22.11 3.31
N ARG A 390 -20.76 -22.62 4.48
CA ARG A 390 -21.67 -22.89 5.60
C ARG A 390 -21.59 -21.80 6.66
N MET A 391 -22.53 -21.85 7.61
CA MET A 391 -22.57 -20.88 8.70
C MET A 391 -21.33 -20.94 9.58
N ASP A 392 -20.80 -22.13 9.85
CA ASP A 392 -19.60 -22.33 10.68
C ASP A 392 -18.32 -21.76 10.04
N GLU A 393 -18.15 -21.84 8.70
CA GLU A 393 -17.04 -21.15 8.03
C GLU A 393 -17.15 -19.63 8.12
N ILE A 394 -18.38 -19.10 8.06
CA ILE A 394 -18.61 -17.65 8.18
C ILE A 394 -18.34 -17.18 9.62
N GLU A 395 -18.75 -17.96 10.63
CA GLU A 395 -18.47 -17.64 12.04
C GLU A 395 -16.96 -17.69 12.35
N GLU A 396 -16.25 -18.69 11.85
CA GLU A 396 -14.79 -18.74 11.98
C GLU A 396 -14.10 -17.57 11.22
N ALA A 397 -14.61 -17.23 10.03
CA ALA A 397 -14.13 -16.07 9.29
C ALA A 397 -14.41 -14.76 10.04
N THR A 398 -15.57 -14.63 10.68
CA THR A 398 -15.92 -13.47 11.51
C THR A 398 -14.93 -13.32 12.65
N THR A 399 -14.67 -14.40 13.37
CA THR A 399 -13.68 -14.44 14.45
C THR A 399 -12.25 -14.11 13.94
N LYS A 400 -11.89 -14.63 12.77
CA LYS A 400 -10.60 -14.33 12.13
C LYS A 400 -10.45 -12.85 11.73
N VAL A 401 -11.50 -12.23 11.25
CA VAL A 401 -11.49 -10.79 10.87
C VAL A 401 -11.37 -9.91 12.11
N ILE A 402 -12.06 -10.25 13.21
CA ILE A 402 -12.05 -9.46 14.44
C ILE A 402 -10.75 -9.67 15.24
N ALA A 403 -10.40 -10.94 15.52
CA ALA A 403 -9.32 -11.31 16.46
C ALA A 403 -8.02 -11.77 15.77
N GLY A 404 -8.04 -11.92 14.44
CA GLY A 404 -6.88 -12.40 13.68
C GLY A 404 -6.80 -13.94 13.56
N PRO A 405 -5.77 -14.45 12.86
CA PRO A 405 -5.60 -15.89 12.65
C PRO A 405 -5.20 -16.62 13.94
N GLN A 406 -5.62 -17.88 14.07
CA GLN A 406 -5.22 -18.77 15.15
C GLN A 406 -3.72 -19.08 15.10
N LYS A 407 -3.06 -19.08 16.26
CA LYS A 407 -1.63 -19.45 16.42
C LYS A 407 -1.49 -20.88 16.98
N LYS A 408 -1.86 -21.88 16.19
CA LYS A 408 -1.83 -23.30 16.61
C LYS A 408 -0.44 -23.85 16.93
N SER A 409 0.63 -23.22 16.43
CA SER A 409 2.01 -23.66 16.64
C SER A 409 2.65 -23.12 17.93
N ARG A 410 1.95 -22.29 18.70
CA ARG A 410 2.47 -21.75 19.96
C ARG A 410 2.34 -22.81 21.05
N VAL A 411 3.45 -23.25 21.58
CA VAL A 411 3.48 -24.09 22.76
C VAL A 411 3.17 -23.22 23.98
N ILE A 412 2.10 -23.53 24.68
CA ILE A 412 1.64 -22.84 25.89
C ILE A 412 1.83 -23.78 27.07
N SER A 413 2.39 -23.30 28.18
CA SER A 413 2.50 -24.12 29.41
C SER A 413 1.11 -24.38 30.01
N GLU A 414 0.98 -25.47 30.76
CA GLU A 414 -0.27 -25.79 31.46
C GLU A 414 -0.68 -24.67 32.45
N GLU A 415 0.31 -24.02 33.06
CA GLU A 415 0.07 -22.87 33.96
C GLU A 415 -0.51 -21.67 33.21
N GLU A 416 0.07 -21.30 32.05
CA GLU A 416 -0.47 -20.23 31.21
C GLU A 416 -1.85 -20.58 30.64
N ARG A 417 -2.07 -21.84 30.29
CA ARG A 417 -3.37 -22.30 29.78
C ARG A 417 -4.44 -22.22 30.87
N LYS A 418 -4.13 -22.60 32.10
CA LYS A 418 -5.01 -22.48 33.24
C LYS A 418 -5.30 -21.01 33.56
N LEU A 419 -4.28 -20.13 33.54
CA LEU A 419 -4.42 -18.72 33.78
C LEU A 419 -5.39 -18.09 32.75
N THR A 420 -5.18 -18.37 31.47
CA THR A 420 -6.03 -17.85 30.38
C THR A 420 -7.48 -18.35 30.54
N ALA A 421 -7.68 -19.63 30.92
CA ALA A 421 -9.02 -20.19 31.08
C ALA A 421 -9.83 -19.48 32.19
N TYR A 422 -9.22 -19.23 33.35
CA TYR A 422 -9.91 -18.49 34.41
C TYR A 422 -10.08 -17.02 34.08
N HIS A 423 -9.14 -16.40 33.38
CA HIS A 423 -9.23 -15.03 32.90
C HIS A 423 -10.45 -14.83 31.98
N GLU A 424 -10.54 -15.64 30.92
CA GLU A 424 -11.64 -15.55 29.95
C GLU A 424 -12.99 -15.96 30.57
N ALA A 425 -13.00 -17.01 31.43
CA ALA A 425 -14.18 -17.39 32.19
C ALA A 425 -14.67 -16.24 33.09
N GLY A 426 -13.73 -15.49 33.71
CA GLY A 426 -14.05 -14.31 34.54
C GLY A 426 -14.78 -13.24 33.77
N HIS A 427 -14.31 -12.89 32.57
CA HIS A 427 -14.99 -11.95 31.69
C HIS A 427 -16.40 -12.40 31.36
N ALA A 428 -16.56 -13.66 30.94
CA ALA A 428 -17.83 -14.21 30.52
C ALA A 428 -18.88 -14.28 31.64
N VAL A 429 -18.46 -14.77 32.82
CA VAL A 429 -19.35 -14.89 33.99
C VAL A 429 -19.80 -13.51 34.48
N VAL A 430 -18.90 -12.52 34.56
CA VAL A 430 -19.31 -11.14 34.91
C VAL A 430 -20.26 -10.56 33.89
N MET A 431 -19.99 -10.75 32.60
CA MET A 431 -20.87 -10.27 31.52
C MET A 431 -22.30 -10.82 31.66
N LYS A 432 -22.44 -12.13 31.83
CA LYS A 432 -23.77 -12.80 31.98
C LYS A 432 -24.51 -12.38 33.25
N SER A 433 -23.77 -12.10 34.35
CA SER A 433 -24.36 -11.71 35.64
C SER A 433 -24.85 -10.26 35.68
N LEU A 434 -24.38 -9.41 34.75
CA LEU A 434 -24.73 -7.99 34.72
C LEU A 434 -26.06 -7.74 33.96
N PRO A 435 -26.94 -6.85 34.49
CA PRO A 435 -28.19 -6.54 33.80
C PRO A 435 -27.93 -5.77 32.51
N LYS A 436 -28.66 -6.08 31.46
CA LYS A 436 -28.57 -5.45 30.13
C LYS A 436 -27.20 -5.56 29.45
N SER A 437 -26.39 -6.52 29.83
CA SER A 437 -25.18 -6.86 29.11
C SER A 437 -25.50 -7.58 27.81
N ASP A 438 -24.63 -7.42 26.82
CA ASP A 438 -24.72 -8.17 25.58
C ASP A 438 -24.45 -9.67 25.86
N PRO A 439 -25.12 -10.59 25.14
CA PRO A 439 -24.88 -12.02 25.31
C PRO A 439 -23.45 -12.39 24.89
N VAL A 440 -22.89 -13.35 25.62
CA VAL A 440 -21.62 -13.97 25.25
C VAL A 440 -21.83 -14.77 23.96
N HIS A 441 -20.98 -14.52 22.97
CA HIS A 441 -21.05 -15.22 21.70
C HIS A 441 -20.02 -16.36 21.63
N GLN A 442 -18.79 -16.11 22.03
CA GLN A 442 -17.70 -17.08 22.00
C GLN A 442 -16.66 -16.75 23.07
N ILE A 443 -16.13 -17.81 23.70
CA ILE A 443 -15.00 -17.75 24.62
C ILE A 443 -13.93 -18.70 24.11
N THR A 444 -12.68 -18.29 24.03
CA THR A 444 -11.60 -19.18 23.60
C THR A 444 -10.29 -18.88 24.31
N ILE A 445 -9.56 -19.92 24.61
CA ILE A 445 -8.19 -19.86 25.14
C ILE A 445 -7.14 -20.11 24.05
N ILE A 446 -7.57 -20.28 22.79
CA ILE A 446 -6.65 -20.43 21.67
C ILE A 446 -6.10 -19.04 21.29
N PRO A 447 -4.77 -18.84 21.29
CA PRO A 447 -4.19 -17.54 20.97
C PRO A 447 -4.51 -17.09 19.55
N ARG A 448 -4.92 -15.83 19.43
CA ARG A 448 -5.13 -15.15 18.13
C ARG A 448 -4.44 -13.79 18.11
N GLY A 449 -3.80 -13.46 17.01
CA GLY A 449 -3.10 -12.18 16.90
C GLY A 449 -2.11 -11.94 18.03
N MET A 450 -2.37 -10.96 18.90
CA MET A 450 -1.58 -10.64 20.09
C MET A 450 -2.23 -11.12 21.42
N ALA A 451 -3.47 -11.61 21.37
CA ALA A 451 -4.21 -12.05 22.55
C ALA A 451 -3.89 -13.52 22.87
N GLY A 452 -3.82 -13.86 24.18
CA GLY A 452 -3.68 -15.23 24.69
C GLY A 452 -4.97 -16.03 24.57
N GLY A 453 -6.10 -15.37 24.78
CA GLY A 453 -7.47 -15.83 24.61
C GLY A 453 -8.34 -14.63 24.30
N PHE A 454 -9.64 -14.80 24.16
CA PHE A 454 -10.60 -13.71 24.13
C PHE A 454 -12.03 -14.16 24.45
N THR A 455 -12.79 -13.28 25.03
CA THR A 455 -14.23 -13.40 25.25
C THR A 455 -14.95 -12.39 24.36
N MET A 456 -15.79 -12.86 23.46
CA MET A 456 -16.54 -12.06 22.51
C MET A 456 -18.00 -11.96 22.90
N SER A 457 -18.51 -10.75 22.97
CA SER A 457 -19.94 -10.48 23.02
C SER A 457 -20.44 -9.90 21.71
N LEU A 458 -21.69 -10.13 21.40
CA LEU A 458 -22.35 -9.54 20.24
C LEU A 458 -23.61 -8.81 20.68
N PRO A 459 -23.71 -7.49 20.46
CA PRO A 459 -24.89 -6.73 20.80
C PRO A 459 -26.09 -7.20 19.96
N GLU A 460 -27.23 -7.42 20.64
CA GLU A 460 -28.47 -7.79 19.95
C GLU A 460 -29.04 -6.68 19.06
N LYS A 461 -28.71 -5.44 19.36
CA LYS A 461 -29.21 -4.23 18.69
C LYS A 461 -28.10 -3.20 18.53
N ASP A 462 -28.10 -2.49 17.43
CA ASP A 462 -27.24 -1.32 17.27
C ASP A 462 -27.68 -0.23 18.27
N GLN A 463 -26.77 0.20 19.15
CA GLN A 463 -26.99 1.23 20.15
C GLN A 463 -26.33 2.53 19.72
N PHE A 464 -27.12 3.61 19.66
CA PHE A 464 -26.61 4.96 19.35
C PHE A 464 -26.11 5.71 20.57
N PHE A 465 -26.66 5.38 21.76
CA PHE A 465 -26.32 6.06 23.02
C PHE A 465 -25.96 5.03 24.07
N GLU A 466 -24.82 5.26 24.73
CA GLU A 466 -24.44 4.52 25.92
C GLU A 466 -24.93 5.23 27.18
N THR A 467 -25.40 4.48 28.16
CA THR A 467 -25.80 5.01 29.45
C THR A 467 -24.67 4.89 30.45
N LYS A 468 -24.69 5.74 31.53
CA LYS A 468 -23.75 5.61 32.65
C LYS A 468 -23.69 4.17 33.19
N GLY A 469 -24.85 3.49 33.29
CA GLY A 469 -24.92 2.12 33.79
C GLY A 469 -24.24 1.12 32.83
N ASN A 470 -24.42 1.26 31.52
CA ASN A 470 -23.75 0.37 30.53
C ASN A 470 -22.23 0.58 30.57
N MET A 471 -21.75 1.82 30.66
CA MET A 471 -20.31 2.09 30.75
C MET A 471 -19.72 1.51 32.05
N LEU A 472 -20.41 1.58 33.18
CA LEU A 472 -19.98 0.93 34.43
C LEU A 472 -19.97 -0.62 34.27
N ASN A 473 -20.95 -1.20 33.58
CA ASN A 473 -20.98 -2.63 33.30
C ASN A 473 -19.80 -3.04 32.40
N SER A 474 -19.47 -2.23 31.40
CA SER A 474 -18.29 -2.47 30.55
C SER A 474 -16.98 -2.46 31.34
N ILE A 475 -16.85 -1.53 32.31
CA ILE A 475 -15.68 -1.51 33.23
C ILE A 475 -15.62 -2.79 34.07
N LYS A 476 -16.76 -3.21 34.66
CA LYS A 476 -16.81 -4.43 35.49
C LYS A 476 -16.45 -5.67 34.65
N HIS A 477 -16.98 -5.77 33.43
CA HIS A 477 -16.64 -6.84 32.51
C HIS A 477 -15.12 -6.90 32.23
N LEU A 478 -14.50 -5.76 31.86
CA LEU A 478 -13.07 -5.67 31.62
C LEU A 478 -12.21 -6.06 32.84
N LEU A 479 -12.71 -5.81 34.05
CA LEU A 479 -12.02 -6.20 35.29
C LEU A 479 -12.20 -7.68 35.64
N GLY A 480 -13.16 -8.38 35.00
CA GLY A 480 -13.54 -9.76 35.29
C GLY A 480 -12.39 -10.76 35.23
N GLY A 481 -11.57 -10.69 34.18
CA GLY A 481 -10.42 -11.59 34.00
C GLY A 481 -9.41 -11.48 35.14
N ARG A 482 -8.99 -10.24 35.46
CA ARG A 482 -8.05 -9.98 36.57
C ARG A 482 -8.57 -10.41 37.94
N VAL A 483 -9.86 -10.21 38.19
CA VAL A 483 -10.49 -10.62 39.47
C VAL A 483 -10.57 -12.15 39.54
N ALA A 484 -10.87 -12.84 38.44
CA ALA A 484 -10.87 -14.30 38.41
C ALA A 484 -9.47 -14.89 38.68
N GLU A 485 -8.42 -14.32 38.10
CA GLU A 485 -7.03 -14.68 38.39
C GLU A 485 -6.77 -14.54 39.90
N GLN A 486 -7.09 -13.41 40.51
CA GLN A 486 -6.89 -13.16 41.94
C GLN A 486 -7.63 -14.17 42.84
N LEU A 487 -8.88 -14.52 42.51
CA LEU A 487 -9.72 -15.37 43.36
C LEU A 487 -9.32 -16.88 43.24
N LYS A 488 -8.83 -17.30 42.07
CA LYS A 488 -8.61 -18.72 41.79
C LYS A 488 -7.13 -19.16 41.73
N LEU A 489 -6.23 -18.22 41.46
CA LEU A 489 -4.80 -18.51 41.27
C LEU A 489 -3.93 -17.84 42.35
N ASP A 490 -4.52 -17.10 43.28
CA ASP A 490 -3.84 -16.33 44.34
C ASP A 490 -2.76 -15.36 43.82
N ASP A 491 -2.75 -15.08 42.50
CA ASP A 491 -1.81 -14.17 41.82
C ASP A 491 -2.51 -13.44 40.68
N ILE A 492 -1.85 -12.44 40.13
CA ILE A 492 -2.34 -11.61 39.03
C ILE A 492 -1.28 -11.49 37.96
N SER A 493 -1.69 -11.62 36.70
CA SER A 493 -0.79 -11.57 35.56
C SER A 493 -0.73 -10.21 34.88
N THR A 494 0.21 -10.05 33.96
CA THR A 494 0.29 -8.92 33.04
C THR A 494 -0.72 -9.01 31.89
N GLY A 495 -1.43 -10.14 31.75
CA GLY A 495 -2.42 -10.38 30.69
C GLY A 495 -3.54 -9.34 30.68
N ALA A 496 -3.98 -8.92 31.87
CA ALA A 496 -5.03 -7.91 32.03
C ALA A 496 -4.62 -6.45 31.70
N SER A 497 -3.42 -6.22 31.15
CA SER A 497 -2.92 -4.84 30.91
C SER A 497 -3.81 -4.04 29.93
N ASN A 498 -4.28 -4.66 28.87
CA ASN A 498 -5.16 -4.02 27.87
C ASN A 498 -6.55 -3.72 28.48
N ASP A 499 -7.08 -4.63 29.28
CA ASP A 499 -8.38 -4.49 29.93
C ASP A 499 -8.36 -3.33 30.93
N LEU A 500 -7.29 -3.21 31.71
CA LEU A 500 -7.08 -2.10 32.63
C LEU A 500 -6.95 -0.76 31.89
N GLU A 501 -6.23 -0.73 30.76
CA GLU A 501 -6.11 0.48 29.92
C GLU A 501 -7.48 0.91 29.41
N ARG A 502 -8.24 -0.02 28.82
CA ARG A 502 -9.60 0.24 28.32
C ARG A 502 -10.56 0.65 29.42
N ALA A 503 -10.56 -0.04 30.56
CA ALA A 503 -11.40 0.32 31.71
C ALA A 503 -11.08 1.74 32.21
N THR A 504 -9.80 2.11 32.30
CA THR A 504 -9.36 3.45 32.69
C THR A 504 -9.79 4.50 31.67
N GLN A 505 -9.70 4.19 30.38
CA GLN A 505 -10.14 5.11 29.32
C GLN A 505 -11.66 5.34 29.36
N ILE A 506 -12.46 4.28 29.56
CA ILE A 506 -13.91 4.42 29.74
C ILE A 506 -14.23 5.30 30.96
N ALA A 507 -13.63 5.04 32.12
CA ALA A 507 -13.82 5.83 33.32
C ALA A 507 -13.43 7.31 33.10
N ARG A 508 -12.33 7.55 32.37
CA ARG A 508 -11.90 8.92 32.00
C ARG A 508 -12.92 9.60 31.10
N SER A 509 -13.41 8.96 30.06
CA SER A 509 -14.42 9.52 29.15
C SER A 509 -15.74 9.80 29.89
N MET A 510 -16.15 8.95 30.84
CA MET A 510 -17.33 9.18 31.67
C MET A 510 -17.25 10.51 32.41
N ILE A 511 -16.07 10.88 32.88
CA ILE A 511 -15.86 12.09 33.65
C ILE A 511 -15.60 13.30 32.75
N THR A 512 -14.64 13.16 31.80
CA THR A 512 -14.13 14.31 31.06
C THR A 512 -14.97 14.68 29.84
N GLU A 513 -15.65 13.71 29.22
CA GLU A 513 -16.43 13.92 27.99
C GLU A 513 -17.92 14.01 28.29
N TYR A 514 -18.45 13.04 29.07
CA TYR A 514 -19.89 12.91 29.28
C TYR A 514 -20.42 13.57 30.57
N GLY A 515 -19.53 14.03 31.43
CA GLY A 515 -19.91 14.73 32.67
C GLY A 515 -20.75 13.86 33.64
N PHE A 516 -20.42 12.54 33.75
CA PHE A 516 -21.17 11.60 34.59
C PHE A 516 -20.73 11.59 36.08
N SER A 517 -19.82 12.47 36.50
CA SER A 517 -19.44 12.62 37.89
C SER A 517 -20.45 13.46 38.63
N GLU A 518 -20.87 13.01 39.84
CA GLU A 518 -21.73 13.77 40.72
C GLU A 518 -20.97 14.90 41.43
N LYS A 519 -19.67 14.72 41.69
CA LYS A 519 -18.82 15.69 42.37
C LYS A 519 -18.41 16.84 41.48
N LEU A 520 -18.02 16.52 40.22
CA LEU A 520 -17.59 17.51 39.24
C LEU A 520 -18.76 18.13 38.47
N GLY A 521 -19.97 17.53 38.57
CA GLY A 521 -21.16 17.99 37.86
C GLY A 521 -21.14 17.70 36.33
N PRO A 522 -22.18 18.15 35.60
CA PRO A 522 -22.33 17.92 34.17
C PRO A 522 -21.46 18.90 33.35
N VAL A 523 -20.15 18.80 33.50
CA VAL A 523 -19.16 19.64 32.83
C VAL A 523 -18.28 18.78 31.94
N SER A 524 -18.08 19.21 30.71
CA SER A 524 -17.08 18.58 29.80
C SER A 524 -15.73 19.25 30.00
N PHE A 525 -14.73 18.46 30.36
CA PHE A 525 -13.33 18.85 30.50
C PHE A 525 -12.52 18.48 29.27
N ASN A 526 -13.17 17.86 28.27
CA ASN A 526 -12.51 17.53 27.03
C ASN A 526 -12.24 18.83 26.27
N SER A 527 -10.99 19.22 26.19
CA SER A 527 -10.57 20.31 25.33
C SER A 527 -10.63 19.77 23.88
N GLY A 528 -11.76 19.97 23.22
CA GLY A 528 -11.96 19.80 21.79
C GLY A 528 -11.07 20.75 20.96
N GLY A 529 -9.88 21.03 21.43
CA GLY A 529 -8.85 21.81 20.78
C GLY A 529 -8.10 20.92 19.82
N GLU A 530 -8.31 21.22 18.52
CA GLU A 530 -7.49 20.73 17.43
C GLU A 530 -6.01 20.71 17.86
N VAL A 531 -5.38 19.54 17.80
CA VAL A 531 -3.93 19.41 17.97
C VAL A 531 -3.29 20.14 16.81
N PHE A 532 -3.01 21.42 16.98
CA PHE A 532 -2.15 22.19 16.07
C PHE A 532 -0.75 21.62 16.18
N LEU A 533 -0.36 20.77 15.23
CA LEU A 533 1.02 20.38 15.01
C LEU A 533 1.84 21.65 14.72
N GLY A 534 2.43 22.23 15.74
CA GLY A 534 3.30 23.40 15.60
C GLY A 534 3.34 24.36 16.77
N LYS A 535 2.47 24.21 17.77
CA LYS A 535 2.58 24.92 19.04
C LYS A 535 2.60 23.92 20.19
N ASP A 536 3.76 23.82 20.77
CA ASP A 536 4.09 23.13 22.03
C ASP A 536 3.50 21.75 22.24
N PHE A 537 4.39 20.77 22.43
CA PHE A 537 4.14 19.41 22.94
C PHE A 537 3.51 19.36 24.35
N SER A 538 3.00 20.45 24.86
CA SER A 538 2.21 20.51 26.08
C SER A 538 0.74 20.54 25.71
N THR A 539 0.05 19.43 25.86
CA THR A 539 -1.42 19.40 26.05
C THR A 539 -1.75 20.35 27.19
N ARG A 540 -2.06 21.61 26.88
CA ARG A 540 -2.54 22.51 27.89
C ARG A 540 -3.87 21.96 28.38
N GLN A 541 -3.86 21.43 29.59
CA GLN A 541 -5.07 21.13 30.32
C GLN A 541 -5.84 22.47 30.49
N ASN A 542 -7.10 22.47 30.01
CA ASN A 542 -7.97 23.66 30.11
C ASN A 542 -8.60 23.82 31.50
N TYR A 543 -8.11 23.11 32.49
CA TYR A 543 -8.61 23.10 33.86
C TYR A 543 -7.44 23.17 34.87
N SER A 544 -7.74 23.59 36.10
CA SER A 544 -6.74 23.76 37.15
C SER A 544 -6.20 22.41 37.66
N GLU A 545 -5.02 22.44 38.28
CA GLU A 545 -4.42 21.27 38.94
C GLU A 545 -5.35 20.67 40.02
N THR A 546 -6.18 21.49 40.69
CA THR A 546 -7.18 21.00 41.63
C THR A 546 -8.22 20.12 40.94
N ILE A 547 -8.76 20.58 39.81
CA ILE A 547 -9.72 19.80 39.02
C ILE A 547 -9.05 18.54 38.43
N ALA A 548 -7.78 18.63 38.00
CA ALA A 548 -7.03 17.45 37.55
C ALA A 548 -6.96 16.38 38.64
N SER A 549 -6.62 16.78 39.85
CA SER A 549 -6.57 15.88 41.02
C SER A 549 -7.95 15.27 41.34
N GLU A 550 -9.02 16.06 41.23
CA GLU A 550 -10.39 15.58 41.44
C GLU A 550 -10.81 14.59 40.35
N ILE A 551 -10.45 14.82 39.10
CA ILE A 551 -10.67 13.87 37.98
C ILE A 551 -9.95 12.55 38.25
N ASP A 552 -8.68 12.59 38.66
CA ASP A 552 -7.92 11.39 38.98
C ASP A 552 -8.49 10.62 40.17
N MET A 553 -8.97 11.30 41.18
CA MET A 553 -9.65 10.67 42.33
C MET A 553 -10.98 10.02 41.94
N GLU A 554 -11.79 10.67 41.09
CA GLU A 554 -13.04 10.09 40.58
C GLU A 554 -12.80 8.87 39.69
N ILE A 555 -11.81 8.93 38.77
CA ILE A 555 -11.42 7.78 37.95
C ILE A 555 -11.05 6.58 38.84
N ARG A 556 -10.21 6.83 39.86
CA ARG A 556 -9.81 5.80 40.81
C ARG A 556 -11.01 5.23 41.54
N SER A 557 -11.92 6.07 42.07
CA SER A 557 -13.13 5.65 42.79
C SER A 557 -14.00 4.75 41.90
N ILE A 558 -14.25 5.13 40.62
CA ILE A 558 -15.04 4.33 39.71
C ILE A 558 -14.41 2.94 39.48
N LEU A 559 -13.08 2.87 39.31
CA LEU A 559 -12.38 1.63 39.10
C LEU A 559 -12.37 0.74 40.36
N GLU A 560 -12.12 1.33 41.55
CA GLU A 560 -12.12 0.61 42.83
C GLU A 560 -13.52 0.08 43.17
N ASP A 561 -14.57 0.89 43.01
CA ASP A 561 -15.96 0.47 43.21
C ASP A 561 -16.37 -0.64 42.25
N SER A 562 -16.00 -0.50 40.97
CA SER A 562 -16.26 -1.51 39.95
C SER A 562 -15.50 -2.82 40.22
N TYR A 563 -14.27 -2.73 40.71
CA TYR A 563 -13.45 -3.87 41.09
C TYR A 563 -14.06 -4.63 42.25
N ALA A 564 -14.46 -3.93 43.33
CA ALA A 564 -15.12 -4.53 44.50
C ALA A 564 -16.44 -5.22 44.13
N GLU A 565 -17.24 -4.62 43.24
CA GLU A 565 -18.49 -5.21 42.77
C GLU A 565 -18.22 -6.44 41.92
N THR A 566 -17.17 -6.43 41.07
CA THR A 566 -16.75 -7.56 40.24
C THR A 566 -16.30 -8.75 41.11
N ILE A 567 -15.58 -8.48 42.20
CA ILE A 567 -15.24 -9.51 43.22
C ILE A 567 -16.51 -10.15 43.78
N ARG A 568 -17.48 -9.33 44.17
CA ARG A 568 -18.74 -9.83 44.73
C ARG A 568 -19.49 -10.71 43.73
N ILE A 569 -19.60 -10.27 42.49
CA ILE A 569 -20.28 -11.03 41.42
C ILE A 569 -19.60 -12.39 41.20
N LEU A 570 -18.27 -12.44 41.09
CA LEU A 570 -17.56 -13.69 40.85
C LEU A 570 -17.60 -14.62 42.08
N GLN A 571 -17.64 -14.09 43.31
CA GLN A 571 -17.85 -14.91 44.50
C GLN A 571 -19.26 -15.48 44.58
N GLU A 572 -20.29 -14.73 44.18
CA GLU A 572 -21.68 -15.22 44.11
C GLU A 572 -21.87 -16.31 43.03
N HIS A 573 -21.05 -16.29 41.97
CA HIS A 573 -21.11 -17.23 40.84
C HIS A 573 -19.85 -18.11 40.75
N ASP A 574 -19.22 -18.41 41.88
CA ASP A 574 -17.97 -19.17 41.95
C ASP A 574 -18.05 -20.57 41.29
N ASP A 575 -19.17 -21.26 41.50
CA ASP A 575 -19.42 -22.57 40.86
C ASP A 575 -19.52 -22.45 39.33
N ALA A 576 -20.10 -21.40 38.81
CA ALA A 576 -20.20 -21.16 37.35
C ALA A 576 -18.84 -20.82 36.77
N LEU A 577 -18.04 -19.99 37.47
CA LEU A 577 -16.67 -19.67 37.07
C LEU A 577 -15.82 -20.96 36.97
N GLU A 578 -15.94 -21.84 37.93
CA GLU A 578 -15.19 -23.11 37.95
C GLU A 578 -15.59 -23.99 36.78
N ARG A 579 -16.91 -24.21 36.55
CA ARG A 579 -17.39 -25.04 35.44
C ARG A 579 -16.95 -24.52 34.07
N VAL A 580 -17.06 -23.19 33.86
CA VAL A 580 -16.67 -22.57 32.57
C VAL A 580 -15.16 -22.68 32.34
N ALA A 581 -14.33 -22.43 33.39
CA ALA A 581 -12.88 -22.55 33.29
C ALA A 581 -12.43 -23.99 33.01
N GLN A 582 -13.04 -24.96 33.71
CA GLN A 582 -12.74 -26.39 33.47
C GLN A 582 -13.16 -26.83 32.06
N ALA A 583 -14.33 -26.39 31.56
CA ALA A 583 -14.75 -26.68 30.21
C ALA A 583 -13.79 -26.09 29.17
N LEU A 584 -13.30 -24.85 29.38
CA LEU A 584 -12.31 -24.22 28.49
C LEU A 584 -10.98 -25.01 28.46
N LEU A 585 -10.58 -25.59 29.58
CA LEU A 585 -9.39 -26.46 29.64
C LEU A 585 -9.57 -27.75 28.83
N LEU A 586 -10.82 -28.26 28.71
CA LEU A 586 -11.14 -29.48 27.99
C LEU A 586 -11.38 -29.29 26.50
N VAL A 587 -12.14 -28.23 26.12
CA VAL A 587 -12.60 -28.03 24.73
C VAL A 587 -12.01 -26.78 24.06
N GLU A 588 -11.22 -25.98 24.78
CA GLU A 588 -10.49 -24.77 24.33
C GLU A 588 -11.37 -23.61 23.80
N THR A 589 -12.58 -23.90 23.33
CA THR A 589 -13.49 -22.90 22.78
C THR A 589 -14.92 -23.25 23.12
N LEU A 590 -15.68 -22.29 23.62
CA LEU A 590 -17.09 -22.40 23.93
C LEU A 590 -17.90 -21.42 23.08
N ASP A 591 -19.02 -21.86 22.52
CA ASP A 591 -20.02 -20.97 21.96
C ASP A 591 -20.97 -20.42 23.03
N GLY A 592 -21.83 -19.44 22.64
CA GLY A 592 -22.74 -18.80 23.58
C GLY A 592 -23.75 -19.78 24.21
N THR A 593 -24.21 -20.80 23.50
CA THR A 593 -25.20 -21.77 23.97
C THR A 593 -24.57 -22.76 24.96
N GLN A 594 -23.35 -23.22 24.64
CA GLN A 594 -22.54 -24.07 25.51
C GLN A 594 -22.16 -23.34 26.81
N PHE A 595 -21.79 -22.06 26.70
CA PHE A 595 -21.50 -21.22 27.86
C PHE A 595 -22.73 -21.05 28.75
N GLU A 596 -23.91 -20.76 28.17
CA GLU A 596 -25.15 -20.62 28.96
C GLU A 596 -25.51 -21.91 29.70
N ALA A 597 -25.39 -23.06 29.03
CA ALA A 597 -25.64 -24.36 29.66
C ALA A 597 -24.71 -24.64 30.84
N LEU A 598 -23.42 -24.30 30.71
CA LEU A 598 -22.45 -24.41 31.81
C LEU A 598 -22.70 -23.42 32.95
N TYR A 599 -23.06 -22.17 32.61
CA TYR A 599 -23.36 -21.15 33.60
C TYR A 599 -24.57 -21.55 34.47
N ASP A 600 -25.66 -22.00 33.81
CA ASP A 600 -26.88 -22.45 34.49
C ASP A 600 -26.73 -23.84 35.17
N GLY A 601 -25.60 -24.56 34.94
CA GLY A 601 -25.32 -25.87 35.52
C GLY A 601 -26.19 -27.00 34.97
N THR A 602 -26.72 -26.84 33.75
CA THR A 602 -27.51 -27.89 33.07
C THR A 602 -26.65 -28.95 32.41
N VAL A 603 -25.37 -28.65 32.15
CA VAL A 603 -24.38 -29.55 31.53
C VAL A 603 -23.09 -29.46 32.33
N THR A 604 -22.41 -30.61 32.54
CA THR A 604 -21.06 -30.64 33.15
C THR A 604 -19.97 -30.47 32.10
N PRO A 605 -18.75 -30.05 32.49
CA PRO A 605 -17.63 -29.92 31.54
C PRO A 605 -17.32 -31.19 30.77
N GLU A 606 -17.42 -32.38 31.42
CA GLU A 606 -17.16 -33.68 30.81
C GLU A 606 -18.26 -34.10 29.83
N GLU A 607 -19.52 -33.81 30.15
CA GLU A 607 -20.66 -34.05 29.24
C GLU A 607 -20.54 -33.16 27.99
N LEU A 608 -20.16 -31.89 28.18
CA LEU A 608 -19.90 -31.00 27.08
C LEU A 608 -18.76 -31.44 26.17
N GLN A 609 -17.65 -31.94 26.78
CA GLN A 609 -16.54 -32.47 25.99
C GLN A 609 -16.99 -33.63 25.10
N ALA A 610 -17.78 -34.56 25.65
CA ALA A 610 -18.31 -35.65 24.85
C ALA A 610 -19.23 -35.23 23.73
N GLN A 611 -20.06 -34.17 23.94
CA GLN A 611 -20.89 -33.58 22.89
C GLN A 611 -20.05 -32.97 21.78
N VAL A 612 -19.06 -32.13 22.13
CA VAL A 612 -18.17 -31.46 21.17
C VAL A 612 -17.38 -32.50 20.35
N GLN A 613 -16.87 -33.54 20.97
CA GLN A 613 -16.16 -34.61 20.24
C GLN A 613 -17.08 -35.35 19.26
N ALA A 614 -18.33 -35.61 19.63
CA ALA A 614 -19.32 -36.23 18.73
C ALA A 614 -19.66 -35.31 17.54
N GLU A 615 -19.80 -34.01 17.78
CA GLU A 615 -20.05 -33.03 16.73
C GLU A 615 -18.85 -32.88 15.77
N GLU A 616 -17.62 -32.92 16.30
CA GLU A 616 -16.39 -32.87 15.49
C GLU A 616 -16.26 -34.10 14.60
N GLU A 617 -16.52 -35.30 15.13
CA GLU A 617 -16.52 -36.53 14.35
C GLU A 617 -17.57 -36.51 13.23
N GLU A 618 -18.77 -36.01 13.53
CA GLU A 618 -19.83 -35.89 12.52
C GLU A 618 -19.44 -34.88 11.42
N LYS A 619 -18.82 -33.76 11.83
CA LYS A 619 -18.33 -32.72 10.93
C LYS A 619 -17.19 -33.25 10.03
N GLU A 620 -16.27 -34.04 10.56
CA GLU A 620 -15.21 -34.68 9.78
C GLU A 620 -15.77 -35.68 8.76
N LYS A 621 -16.71 -36.54 9.18
CA LYS A 621 -17.39 -37.50 8.28
C LYS A 621 -18.13 -36.77 7.15
N ARG A 622 -18.80 -35.69 7.46
CA ARG A 622 -19.50 -34.84 6.47
C ARG A 622 -18.51 -34.19 5.49
N ASN A 623 -17.43 -33.60 6.00
CA ASN A 623 -16.43 -32.96 5.15
C ASN A 623 -15.74 -33.98 4.23
N ALA A 624 -15.46 -35.18 4.71
CA ALA A 624 -14.91 -36.26 3.90
C ALA A 624 -15.87 -36.68 2.77
N ALA A 625 -17.17 -36.81 3.08
CA ALA A 625 -18.18 -37.16 2.09
C ALA A 625 -18.34 -36.05 1.01
N GLU A 626 -18.31 -34.80 1.41
CA GLU A 626 -18.38 -33.67 0.47
C GLU A 626 -17.12 -33.57 -0.41
N ALA A 627 -15.94 -33.83 0.17
CA ALA A 627 -14.69 -33.87 -0.59
C ALA A 627 -14.71 -35.00 -1.64
N GLU A 628 -15.25 -36.18 -1.30
CA GLU A 628 -15.40 -37.28 -2.23
C GLU A 628 -16.41 -36.96 -3.33
N GLU A 629 -17.55 -36.35 -2.99
CA GLU A 629 -18.54 -35.90 -3.96
C GLU A 629 -17.97 -34.83 -4.91
N SER A 630 -17.22 -33.86 -4.36
CA SER A 630 -16.59 -32.80 -5.15
C SER A 630 -15.55 -33.37 -6.13
N ALA A 631 -14.73 -34.31 -5.68
CA ALA A 631 -13.75 -35.00 -6.52
C ALA A 631 -14.42 -35.79 -7.65
N ARG A 632 -15.56 -36.45 -7.34
CA ARG A 632 -16.35 -37.18 -8.34
C ARG A 632 -16.95 -36.23 -9.40
N LEU A 633 -17.56 -35.12 -8.96
CA LEU A 633 -18.14 -34.11 -9.87
C LEU A 633 -17.05 -33.43 -10.72
N GLU A 634 -15.88 -33.20 -10.19
CA GLU A 634 -14.75 -32.65 -10.93
C GLU A 634 -14.21 -33.64 -11.96
N ALA A 635 -14.13 -34.94 -11.61
CA ALA A 635 -13.77 -36.00 -12.55
C ALA A 635 -14.81 -36.14 -13.67
N GLU A 636 -16.12 -36.11 -13.36
CA GLU A 636 -17.20 -36.13 -14.35
C GLU A 636 -17.15 -34.91 -15.27
N ARG A 637 -16.87 -33.71 -14.73
CA ARG A 637 -16.70 -32.47 -15.52
C ARG A 637 -15.51 -32.55 -16.45
N LYS A 638 -14.35 -33.04 -15.97
CA LYS A 638 -13.16 -33.25 -16.79
C LYS A 638 -13.41 -34.25 -17.91
N ALA A 639 -14.09 -35.39 -17.60
CA ALA A 639 -14.47 -36.38 -18.60
C ALA A 639 -15.46 -35.85 -19.66
N ALA A 640 -16.44 -35.04 -19.23
CA ALA A 640 -17.38 -34.39 -20.16
C ALA A 640 -16.71 -33.34 -21.05
N GLU A 641 -15.74 -32.62 -20.52
CA GLU A 641 -14.96 -31.64 -21.28
C GLU A 641 -14.00 -32.31 -22.29
N GLU A 642 -13.38 -33.43 -21.89
CA GLU A 642 -12.57 -34.28 -22.79
C GLU A 642 -13.44 -34.89 -23.92
N ALA A 643 -14.62 -35.42 -23.59
CA ALA A 643 -15.56 -35.95 -24.57
C ALA A 643 -16.03 -34.86 -25.55
N ARG A 644 -16.35 -33.67 -25.08
CA ARG A 644 -16.74 -32.53 -25.93
C ARG A 644 -15.61 -32.07 -26.85
N MET A 645 -14.36 -32.10 -26.35
CA MET A 645 -13.19 -31.81 -27.18
C MET A 645 -12.96 -32.86 -28.27
N GLU A 646 -13.22 -34.13 -27.96
CA GLU A 646 -13.09 -35.21 -28.91
C GLU A 646 -14.21 -35.15 -29.98
N GLU A 647 -15.46 -34.88 -29.59
CA GLU A 647 -16.55 -34.62 -30.53
C GLU A 647 -16.25 -33.43 -31.46
N LEU A 648 -15.66 -32.35 -30.92
CA LEU A 648 -15.27 -31.18 -31.72
C LEU A 648 -14.16 -31.53 -32.73
N LYS A 649 -13.17 -32.33 -32.33
CA LYS A 649 -12.11 -32.86 -33.23
C LYS A 649 -12.72 -33.72 -34.31
N GLN A 650 -13.60 -34.63 -33.94
CA GLN A 650 -14.27 -35.55 -34.89
C GLN A 650 -15.15 -34.81 -35.89
N SER A 651 -15.94 -33.82 -35.42
CA SER A 651 -16.75 -32.95 -36.28
C SER A 651 -15.93 -32.13 -37.29
N ILE A 652 -14.72 -31.69 -36.89
CA ILE A 652 -13.81 -30.98 -37.80
C ILE A 652 -13.22 -31.92 -38.83
N MET A 653 -12.93 -33.17 -38.46
CA MET A 653 -12.37 -34.19 -39.38
C MET A 653 -13.40 -34.77 -40.35
N GLU A 654 -14.68 -34.87 -39.94
CA GLU A 654 -15.80 -35.39 -40.76
C GLU A 654 -16.42 -34.34 -41.69
N SER A 655 -16.04 -33.04 -41.56
CA SER A 655 -16.57 -32.01 -42.44
C SER A 655 -16.01 -32.21 -43.86
N GLU A 656 -16.88 -32.53 -44.85
CA GLU A 656 -16.56 -32.72 -46.28
C GLU A 656 -16.11 -31.42 -46.99
N GLU A 657 -16.08 -30.30 -46.34
CA GLU A 657 -15.57 -29.02 -46.85
C GLU A 657 -14.04 -28.99 -46.86
N GLU A 658 -13.44 -28.41 -47.93
CA GLU A 658 -12.00 -28.17 -48.02
C GLU A 658 -11.44 -27.53 -46.72
N MET A 659 -10.31 -28.08 -46.27
CA MET A 659 -9.60 -27.63 -45.08
C MET A 659 -9.16 -26.18 -45.26
N THR A 660 -9.91 -25.25 -44.66
CA THR A 660 -9.52 -23.84 -44.69
C THR A 660 -8.37 -23.57 -43.70
N PRO A 661 -7.52 -22.55 -43.94
CA PRO A 661 -6.42 -22.21 -43.04
C PRO A 661 -6.87 -21.98 -41.59
N ALA A 662 -8.11 -21.48 -41.37
CA ALA A 662 -8.70 -21.29 -40.07
C ALA A 662 -9.03 -22.62 -39.35
N LYS A 663 -9.57 -23.62 -40.09
CA LYS A 663 -9.86 -24.97 -39.54
C LYS A 663 -8.56 -25.68 -39.16
N GLU A 664 -7.50 -25.52 -39.97
CA GLU A 664 -6.18 -26.10 -39.70
C GLU A 664 -5.51 -25.48 -38.46
N GLU A 665 -5.70 -24.18 -38.23
CA GLU A 665 -5.18 -23.48 -37.05
C GLU A 665 -5.93 -23.89 -35.77
N ILE A 666 -7.24 -24.09 -35.84
CA ILE A 666 -8.06 -24.59 -34.72
C ILE A 666 -7.67 -26.03 -34.39
N LEU A 667 -7.51 -26.90 -35.38
CA LEU A 667 -7.09 -28.30 -35.18
C LEU A 667 -5.71 -28.39 -34.53
N LYS A 668 -4.73 -27.59 -34.99
CA LYS A 668 -3.40 -27.47 -34.37
C LYS A 668 -3.45 -26.97 -32.94
N ALA A 669 -4.34 -26.00 -32.64
CA ALA A 669 -4.53 -25.51 -31.30
C ALA A 669 -5.14 -26.57 -30.37
N LEU A 670 -6.11 -27.35 -30.83
CA LEU A 670 -6.75 -28.46 -30.12
C LEU A 670 -5.77 -29.60 -29.83
N LEU A 671 -4.94 -29.98 -30.83
CA LEU A 671 -3.89 -30.99 -30.64
C LEU A 671 -2.85 -30.57 -29.61
N LYS A 672 -2.43 -29.29 -29.67
CA LYS A 672 -1.47 -28.73 -28.71
C LYS A 672 -2.05 -28.60 -27.29
N ALA A 673 -3.35 -28.32 -27.16
CA ALA A 673 -4.05 -28.33 -25.89
C ALA A 673 -4.16 -29.75 -25.30
N GLY A 674 -4.42 -30.77 -26.13
CA GLY A 674 -4.42 -32.17 -25.74
C GLY A 674 -3.04 -32.65 -25.24
N GLU A 675 -1.96 -32.34 -25.99
CA GLU A 675 -0.58 -32.66 -25.58
C GLU A 675 -0.18 -31.96 -24.26
N ALA A 676 -0.65 -30.71 -24.05
CA ALA A 676 -0.41 -29.99 -22.80
C ALA A 676 -1.16 -30.60 -21.62
N ALA A 677 -2.40 -31.08 -21.84
CA ALA A 677 -3.18 -31.76 -20.81
C ALA A 677 -2.57 -33.13 -20.42
N GLU A 678 -2.08 -33.91 -21.40
CA GLU A 678 -1.37 -35.17 -21.14
C GLU A 678 -0.04 -34.94 -20.40
N ALA A 679 0.69 -33.88 -20.75
CA ALA A 679 1.92 -33.51 -20.04
C ALA A 679 1.66 -33.03 -18.60
N MET A 680 0.51 -32.43 -18.31
CA MET A 680 0.08 -32.10 -16.95
C MET A 680 -0.32 -33.36 -16.16
N LYS A 681 -1.10 -34.28 -16.76
CA LYS A 681 -1.44 -35.57 -16.09
C LYS A 681 -0.18 -36.37 -15.69
N THR A 682 0.82 -36.43 -16.58
CA THR A 682 2.10 -37.12 -16.29
C THR A 682 2.92 -36.41 -15.20
N LYS A 683 2.82 -35.10 -15.08
CA LYS A 683 3.46 -34.35 -13.99
C LYS A 683 2.75 -34.55 -12.65
N GLU A 684 1.43 -34.58 -12.63
CA GLU A 684 0.64 -34.84 -11.42
C GLU A 684 0.83 -36.28 -10.90
N GLU A 685 0.88 -37.28 -11.81
CA GLU A 685 1.17 -38.67 -11.45
C GLU A 685 2.59 -38.85 -10.91
N ASN A 686 3.58 -38.13 -11.44
CA ASN A 686 4.95 -38.17 -10.91
C ASN A 686 5.10 -37.45 -9.59
N SER A 687 4.39 -36.31 -9.40
CA SER A 687 4.37 -35.60 -8.11
C SER A 687 3.74 -36.43 -6.99
N SER A 688 2.61 -37.10 -7.26
CA SER A 688 1.96 -37.99 -6.28
C SER A 688 2.80 -39.24 -5.94
N ARG A 689 3.63 -39.72 -6.87
CA ARG A 689 4.58 -40.82 -6.61
C ARG A 689 5.77 -40.34 -5.77
N GLU A 690 6.25 -39.13 -5.99
CA GLU A 690 7.32 -38.53 -5.18
C GLU A 690 6.85 -38.26 -3.74
N GLU A 691 5.63 -37.74 -3.55
CA GLU A 691 5.03 -37.54 -2.21
C GLU A 691 4.81 -38.86 -1.46
N THR A 692 4.34 -39.92 -2.14
CA THR A 692 4.21 -41.25 -1.51
C THR A 692 5.56 -41.85 -1.08
N HIS A 693 6.60 -41.68 -1.89
CA HIS A 693 7.95 -42.11 -1.56
C HIS A 693 8.64 -41.31 -0.45
N GLU A 694 8.23 -40.05 -0.29
CA GLU A 694 8.72 -39.16 0.78
C GLU A 694 8.03 -39.47 2.12
N ILE A 695 6.76 -39.85 2.09
CA ILE A 695 5.99 -40.32 3.27
C ILE A 695 6.51 -41.69 3.71
N GLU A 696 6.80 -42.64 2.81
CA GLU A 696 7.39 -43.93 3.12
C GLU A 696 8.79 -43.79 3.73
N ARG A 697 9.63 -42.91 3.22
CA ARG A 697 10.98 -42.63 3.76
C ARG A 697 10.94 -42.00 5.14
N ASN A 698 9.99 -41.11 5.39
CA ASN A 698 9.83 -40.46 6.71
C ASN A 698 9.28 -41.46 7.76
N SER A 699 8.42 -42.42 7.35
CA SER A 699 7.92 -43.47 8.24
C SER A 699 8.98 -44.53 8.58
N GLU A 700 9.96 -44.79 7.73
CA GLU A 700 11.10 -45.65 7.99
C GLU A 700 12.13 -44.98 8.91
N CYS A 701 12.37 -43.66 8.80
CA CYS A 701 13.22 -42.90 9.72
C CYS A 701 12.66 -42.86 11.15
N ASP A 702 11.33 -42.64 11.30
CA ASP A 702 10.67 -42.64 12.64
C ASP A 702 10.64 -43.99 13.31
N SER A 703 10.73 -45.11 12.56
CA SER A 703 10.84 -46.45 13.13
C SER A 703 12.28 -46.79 13.59
N GLU A 704 13.30 -46.27 12.90
CA GLU A 704 14.72 -46.49 13.31
C GLU A 704 15.13 -45.64 14.52
N GLU A 705 14.53 -44.44 14.72
CA GLU A 705 14.77 -43.62 15.93
C GLU A 705 14.13 -44.24 17.18
N LYS A 706 12.97 -44.92 17.08
CA LYS A 706 12.31 -45.58 18.22
C LYS A 706 13.00 -46.86 18.68
N ASP A 707 13.70 -47.58 17.80
CA ASP A 707 14.45 -48.78 18.17
C ASP A 707 15.81 -48.45 18.83
N ASN A 708 16.39 -47.26 18.53
CA ASN A 708 17.62 -46.82 19.20
C ASN A 708 17.42 -46.24 20.61
N GLU A 709 16.24 -45.72 20.95
CA GLU A 709 15.95 -45.26 22.33
C GLU A 709 15.63 -46.36 23.32
N THR A 710 15.42 -47.62 22.86
CA THR A 710 15.15 -48.79 23.72
C THR A 710 16.40 -49.56 24.08
N GLU A 711 17.58 -49.32 23.46
CA GLU A 711 18.85 -49.96 23.84
C GLU A 711 19.73 -49.14 24.80
N GLU A 712 19.38 -47.90 25.13
CA GLU A 712 20.13 -47.03 26.08
C GLU A 712 19.41 -46.81 27.44
N LYS A 713 18.49 -47.69 27.85
CA LYS A 713 17.96 -47.64 29.21
C LYS A 713 18.24 -48.93 29.99
#